data_eaea21973882a0d18357ff21777f3eea
#
_entry.id   eaea21973882a0d18357ff21777f3eea
#
_cell.length_a   1.000
_cell.length_b   1.000
_cell.length_c   1.000
_cell.angle_alpha   90.00
_cell.angle_beta   90.00
_cell.angle_gamma   90.00
#
_symmetry.space_group_name_H-M   'P 1'
#
loop_
_entity.id
_entity.type
_entity.pdbx_description
1 polymer ?
#
loop_
_entity_poly.entity_id
_entity_poly.type
_entity_poly.pdbx_seq_one_letter_code
_entity_poly.pdbx_strand_id
1 'polypeptide(L)'
;MLVLAVSASALTLEECVLRGNSPRGIGAMQPSKSDGRYFYRMSDDGNAINRISYAKGDESVLLDTSNELVTGWDDFEVTADGAYVLLWNNSQEIYRYSFSADYYVYDLKNKTMKSLSDGGGEEIATLSPDGKRVAYVKDNNVFVRNLADGTTVQVTHDGKKNNIIYGVPDWVYQEELGMLNTLNWSSDSRSLAFLRWDESQVKMASMVIYQGTCNPRDEYELYPGRYDFKYPVAGEKNSVVTVHCYDVVDGTFKKLNVPLDEEDYVCHITFSPDPQRLMVQRLNRHQNDLRIYAVNPITGDAKQVYHETSDTWVDAETSQQVQYEDNFFVIPSERSGFMQLYQYDLDGNLMRQLTNDDNRIISQFYGYDKATKRFYYQASCGPLNRVVEYVDAKGKVKRLAPSTADGQGTASAIFNGDFSYYVGCYNDAQTPHQYRIYNRNGKRVRDLQLNEEYASRYTAVDVPKKEFFTMEHNGYTLNGYMIKPVDFDPSKKYPVIMEHYNGPGSQEVVNRWRMGWEQYFATEGYIVVEVDSRGTGFRGKAFESMTYLNLGKYETEDAVAAANWMAQQPWVDADHIGIMGWSYGGFQTLMAMSEPGSNYACGVSIAPVTTWRYYDSIYTERYMRTPQENPEGYSNFPLNRAENLNGRVLIMFGSADDNVHIVNSMQYVSKLVDMNRTCDMMVFPNMNHSIRDCSARYVVYKRALEFYDQYLK
;
A
#
# COMPACT_ATOMS: atom_id res chain seq x y z
N MET A 1 -47.89 -15.35 16.07
CA MET A 1 -46.51 -15.02 15.75
C MET A 1 -46.45 -14.83 14.26
N LEU A 2 -46.55 -13.58 13.78
CA LEU A 2 -46.28 -13.26 12.36
C LEU A 2 -44.77 -13.22 12.19
N VAL A 3 -44.22 -14.21 11.53
CA VAL A 3 -42.87 -14.15 10.99
C VAL A 3 -42.94 -13.16 9.80
N LEU A 4 -42.52 -11.92 10.02
CA LEU A 4 -42.21 -11.01 8.93
C LEU A 4 -41.02 -11.64 8.19
N ALA A 5 -41.31 -12.24 7.03
CA ALA A 5 -40.28 -12.56 6.07
C ALA A 5 -39.67 -11.21 5.62
N VAL A 6 -38.53 -10.87 6.15
CA VAL A 6 -37.67 -9.82 5.57
C VAL A 6 -37.27 -10.40 4.22
N SER A 7 -37.87 -9.90 3.14
CA SER A 7 -37.38 -10.20 1.81
C SER A 7 -35.92 -9.71 1.77
N ALA A 8 -34.99 -10.64 1.63
CA ALA A 8 -33.60 -10.29 1.37
C ALA A 8 -33.59 -9.37 0.14
N SER A 9 -33.18 -8.12 0.31
CA SER A 9 -33.04 -7.18 -0.81
C SER A 9 -31.96 -7.72 -1.74
N ALA A 10 -32.19 -7.68 -3.05
CA ALA A 10 -31.19 -8.05 -4.04
C ALA A 10 -29.90 -7.22 -3.83
N LEU A 11 -28.75 -7.79 -4.18
CA LEU A 11 -27.46 -7.08 -4.15
C LEU A 11 -27.52 -5.84 -5.05
N THR A 12 -27.02 -4.70 -4.58
CA THR A 12 -26.98 -3.46 -5.37
C THR A 12 -25.55 -3.04 -5.66
N LEU A 13 -25.33 -2.32 -6.76
CA LEU A 13 -24.01 -1.77 -7.09
C LEU A 13 -23.50 -0.83 -5.99
N GLU A 14 -24.39 0.00 -5.43
CA GLU A 14 -24.05 0.91 -4.34
C GLU A 14 -23.48 0.16 -3.13
N GLU A 15 -24.13 -0.94 -2.73
CA GLU A 15 -23.64 -1.80 -1.66
C GLU A 15 -22.28 -2.42 -1.95
N CYS A 16 -21.99 -2.74 -3.19
CA CYS A 16 -20.73 -3.37 -3.58
C CYS A 16 -19.55 -2.40 -3.63
N VAL A 17 -19.77 -1.10 -3.90
CA VAL A 17 -18.67 -0.18 -4.26
C VAL A 17 -18.51 1.02 -3.34
N LEU A 18 -19.53 1.39 -2.54
CA LEU A 18 -19.43 2.49 -1.60
C LEU A 18 -18.98 2.02 -0.20
N ARG A 19 -18.31 2.94 0.53
CA ARG A 19 -17.91 2.68 1.91
C ARG A 19 -19.14 2.45 2.80
N GLY A 20 -19.01 1.56 3.78
CA GLY A 20 -20.05 1.23 4.75
C GLY A 20 -20.64 -0.17 4.59
N ASN A 21 -20.41 -0.84 3.48
CA ASN A 21 -20.88 -2.21 3.24
C ASN A 21 -19.74 -3.24 3.21
N SER A 22 -18.73 -3.02 4.04
CA SER A 22 -17.59 -3.93 4.22
C SER A 22 -17.68 -4.63 5.58
N PRO A 23 -17.06 -5.80 5.75
CA PRO A 23 -16.90 -6.40 7.06
C PRO A 23 -16.28 -5.39 8.03
N ARG A 24 -16.79 -5.32 9.26
CA ARG A 24 -16.23 -4.43 10.27
C ARG A 24 -14.81 -4.84 10.61
N GLY A 25 -13.89 -3.86 10.61
CA GLY A 25 -12.55 -3.99 11.16
C GLY A 25 -12.54 -3.92 12.68
N ILE A 26 -11.35 -3.95 13.26
CA ILE A 26 -11.16 -3.83 14.72
C ILE A 26 -10.82 -2.40 15.17
N GLY A 27 -10.78 -1.44 14.23
CA GLY A 27 -10.27 -0.09 14.49
C GLY A 27 -8.75 -0.06 14.70
N ALA A 28 -8.20 1.12 14.89
CA ALA A 28 -6.80 1.27 15.24
C ALA A 28 -6.55 0.74 16.67
N MET A 29 -5.64 -0.23 16.79
CA MET A 29 -5.21 -0.80 18.07
C MET A 29 -3.74 -0.44 18.28
N GLN A 30 -3.44 0.28 19.36
CA GLN A 30 -2.06 0.57 19.73
C GLN A 30 -1.64 -0.33 20.89
N PRO A 31 -0.70 -1.27 20.69
CA PRO A 31 -0.11 -2.02 21.79
C PRO A 31 0.50 -1.07 22.84
N SER A 32 0.25 -1.32 24.11
CA SER A 32 0.91 -0.56 25.16
C SER A 32 2.42 -0.79 25.11
N LYS A 33 3.20 0.29 25.05
CA LYS A 33 4.66 0.23 25.02
C LYS A 33 5.26 -0.16 26.39
N SER A 34 4.51 0.06 27.48
CA SER A 34 4.95 -0.20 28.86
C SER A 34 4.45 -1.52 29.45
N ASP A 35 3.33 -2.06 28.95
CA ASP A 35 2.70 -3.26 29.51
C ASP A 35 2.04 -4.11 28.41
N GLY A 36 2.72 -5.16 27.98
CA GLY A 36 2.27 -6.07 26.90
C GLY A 36 0.92 -6.77 27.16
N ARG A 37 0.33 -6.65 28.37
CA ARG A 37 -0.99 -7.20 28.68
C ARG A 37 -2.13 -6.39 28.10
N TYR A 38 -1.88 -5.14 27.65
CA TYR A 38 -2.89 -4.18 27.24
C TYR A 38 -2.61 -3.56 25.86
N PHE A 39 -3.66 -3.08 25.25
CA PHE A 39 -3.64 -2.17 24.11
C PHE A 39 -4.56 -1.00 24.36
N TYR A 40 -4.36 0.07 23.58
CA TYR A 40 -5.23 1.24 23.58
C TYR A 40 -6.09 1.25 22.32
N ARG A 41 -7.30 1.78 22.44
CA ARG A 41 -8.22 1.99 21.33
C ARG A 41 -9.06 3.23 21.55
N MET A 42 -9.28 3.99 20.49
CA MET A 42 -10.21 5.12 20.52
C MET A 42 -11.66 4.63 20.56
N SER A 43 -12.52 5.36 21.28
CA SER A 43 -13.97 5.15 21.25
C SER A 43 -14.56 5.48 19.88
N ASP A 44 -15.73 4.92 19.57
CA ASP A 44 -16.37 5.10 18.26
C ASP A 44 -16.75 6.57 17.96
N ASP A 45 -16.92 7.39 18.98
CA ASP A 45 -17.18 8.84 18.86
C ASP A 45 -15.90 9.70 18.79
N GLY A 46 -14.72 9.08 18.85
CA GLY A 46 -13.43 9.75 18.77
C GLY A 46 -13.07 10.60 20.01
N ASN A 47 -13.78 10.47 21.13
CA ASN A 47 -13.60 11.35 22.29
C ASN A 47 -12.89 10.70 23.48
N ALA A 48 -12.80 9.39 23.53
CA ALA A 48 -12.12 8.67 24.62
C ALA A 48 -11.09 7.68 24.09
N ILE A 49 -10.02 7.50 24.89
CA ILE A 49 -9.04 6.45 24.66
C ILE A 49 -9.18 5.42 25.79
N ASN A 50 -9.42 4.19 25.40
CA ASN A 50 -9.65 3.08 26.30
C ASN A 50 -8.42 2.18 26.34
N ARG A 51 -8.07 1.73 27.55
CA ARG A 51 -7.06 0.69 27.81
C ARG A 51 -7.76 -0.64 27.98
N ILE A 52 -7.43 -1.61 27.14
CA ILE A 52 -8.13 -2.89 27.01
C ILE A 52 -7.17 -4.05 27.25
N SER A 53 -7.57 -5.01 28.08
CA SER A 53 -6.79 -6.22 28.33
C SER A 53 -6.88 -7.19 27.15
N TYR A 54 -5.73 -7.69 26.66
CA TYR A 54 -5.70 -8.77 25.66
C TYR A 54 -6.42 -10.03 26.18
N ALA A 55 -6.12 -10.42 27.41
CA ALA A 55 -6.60 -11.68 27.95
C ALA A 55 -8.08 -11.68 28.31
N LYS A 56 -8.56 -10.65 28.98
CA LYS A 56 -9.91 -10.62 29.55
C LYS A 56 -10.89 -9.77 28.77
N GLY A 57 -10.40 -8.73 28.07
CA GLY A 57 -11.23 -7.75 27.39
C GLY A 57 -11.86 -6.72 28.34
N ASP A 58 -11.45 -6.72 29.62
CA ASP A 58 -11.82 -5.66 30.54
C ASP A 58 -11.24 -4.33 30.05
N GLU A 59 -12.06 -3.31 30.12
CA GLU A 59 -11.82 -1.98 29.57
C GLU A 59 -11.82 -0.94 30.67
N SER A 60 -10.90 0.01 30.58
CA SER A 60 -10.84 1.18 31.47
C SER A 60 -10.49 2.42 30.66
N VAL A 61 -11.15 3.53 30.93
CA VAL A 61 -10.86 4.80 30.29
C VAL A 61 -9.49 5.30 30.72
N LEU A 62 -8.58 5.52 29.76
CA LEU A 62 -7.29 6.18 29.97
C LEU A 62 -7.47 7.70 29.94
N LEU A 63 -8.18 8.20 28.93
CA LEU A 63 -8.45 9.60 28.67
C LEU A 63 -9.87 9.75 28.12
N ASP A 64 -10.60 10.76 28.63
CA ASP A 64 -11.89 11.20 28.10
C ASP A 64 -11.82 12.71 27.88
N THR A 65 -11.99 13.14 26.64
CA THR A 65 -11.93 14.53 26.20
C THR A 65 -13.30 15.12 25.85
N SER A 66 -14.40 14.41 26.16
CA SER A 66 -15.77 14.86 25.81
C SER A 66 -16.13 16.23 26.39
N ASN A 67 -15.46 16.67 27.47
CA ASN A 67 -15.67 17.95 28.12
C ASN A 67 -14.55 18.99 27.83
N GLU A 68 -13.63 18.66 26.95
CA GLU A 68 -12.57 19.58 26.55
C GLU A 68 -13.06 20.54 25.45
N LEU A 69 -12.30 21.62 25.20
CA LEU A 69 -12.62 22.59 24.17
C LEU A 69 -12.40 22.03 22.74
N VAL A 70 -11.52 21.05 22.62
CA VAL A 70 -11.22 20.35 21.38
C VAL A 70 -11.54 18.88 21.57
N THR A 71 -12.28 18.31 20.63
CA THR A 71 -12.80 16.95 20.64
C THR A 71 -12.80 16.37 19.23
N GLY A 72 -13.12 15.09 19.08
CA GLY A 72 -13.25 14.46 17.77
C GLY A 72 -11.91 14.19 17.13
N TRP A 73 -11.11 13.33 17.74
CA TRP A 73 -9.75 12.99 17.32
C TRP A 73 -9.75 12.00 16.16
N ASP A 74 -8.85 12.24 15.21
CA ASP A 74 -8.61 11.31 14.11
C ASP A 74 -7.80 10.10 14.58
N ASP A 75 -6.76 10.32 15.43
CA ASP A 75 -5.97 9.25 16.03
C ASP A 75 -5.13 9.80 17.23
N PHE A 76 -4.33 8.94 17.85
CA PHE A 76 -3.55 9.26 19.04
C PHE A 76 -2.27 8.42 19.16
N GLU A 77 -1.34 8.83 20.03
CA GLU A 77 -0.19 8.04 20.47
C GLU A 77 0.06 8.24 21.97
N VAL A 78 0.23 7.14 22.72
CA VAL A 78 0.56 7.20 24.16
C VAL A 78 2.07 7.08 24.34
N THR A 79 2.69 7.96 25.16
CA THR A 79 4.12 7.87 25.50
C THR A 79 4.46 6.54 26.17
N ALA A 80 5.71 6.09 26.04
CA ALA A 80 6.15 4.81 26.58
C ALA A 80 6.01 4.74 28.11
N ASP A 81 6.19 5.85 28.83
CA ASP A 81 6.01 5.96 30.27
C ASP A 81 4.54 6.17 30.69
N GLY A 82 3.63 6.37 29.71
CA GLY A 82 2.22 6.63 29.96
C GLY A 82 1.92 7.99 30.60
N ALA A 83 2.82 8.98 30.47
CA ALA A 83 2.66 10.30 31.06
C ALA A 83 1.87 11.27 30.18
N TYR A 84 2.00 11.15 28.86
CA TYR A 84 1.37 12.02 27.87
C TYR A 84 0.65 11.22 26.79
N VAL A 85 -0.33 11.86 26.18
CA VAL A 85 -0.99 11.40 24.95
C VAL A 85 -0.82 12.49 23.90
N LEU A 86 -0.28 12.12 22.74
CA LEU A 86 -0.28 12.92 21.53
C LEU A 86 -1.59 12.61 20.80
N LEU A 87 -2.35 13.66 20.46
CA LEU A 87 -3.65 13.58 19.79
C LEU A 87 -3.59 14.44 18.54
N TRP A 88 -4.38 14.11 17.51
CA TRP A 88 -4.54 15.00 16.37
C TRP A 88 -5.92 14.91 15.76
N ASN A 89 -6.33 16.01 15.12
CA ASN A 89 -7.57 16.13 14.37
C ASN A 89 -7.41 17.11 13.18
N ASN A 90 -8.49 17.41 12.48
CA ASN A 90 -8.48 18.26 11.29
C ASN A 90 -7.50 17.81 10.22
N SER A 91 -7.33 16.50 10.05
CA SER A 91 -6.42 15.94 9.05
C SER A 91 -6.80 16.38 7.63
N GLN A 92 -5.83 16.98 6.93
CA GLN A 92 -5.95 17.44 5.55
C GLN A 92 -5.01 16.63 4.67
N GLU A 93 -5.57 15.88 3.72
CA GLU A 93 -4.79 15.08 2.79
C GLU A 93 -3.82 15.96 1.96
N ILE A 94 -2.54 15.55 1.90
CA ILE A 94 -1.51 16.16 1.06
C ILE A 94 -1.33 15.31 -0.19
N TYR A 95 -1.03 14.03 -0.01
CA TYR A 95 -0.95 12.99 -1.03
C TYR A 95 -1.72 11.76 -0.53
N ARG A 96 -1.70 10.67 -1.29
CA ARG A 96 -2.42 9.43 -0.99
C ARG A 96 -2.23 8.92 0.46
N TYR A 97 -1.04 9.10 1.02
CA TYR A 97 -0.64 8.53 2.31
C TYR A 97 -0.23 9.58 3.34
N SER A 98 -0.08 10.84 2.96
CA SER A 98 0.34 11.91 3.85
C SER A 98 -0.73 12.97 4.06
N PHE A 99 -0.70 13.56 5.23
CA PHE A 99 -1.63 14.61 5.64
C PHE A 99 -0.93 15.62 6.55
N SER A 100 -1.51 16.79 6.69
CA SER A 100 -1.26 17.70 7.79
C SER A 100 -2.42 17.66 8.77
N ALA A 101 -2.17 17.91 10.06
CA ALA A 101 -3.20 17.89 11.09
C ALA A 101 -2.88 18.88 12.21
N ASP A 102 -3.85 19.13 13.07
CA ASP A 102 -3.64 19.90 14.29
C ASP A 102 -3.31 18.94 15.42
N TYR A 103 -2.06 18.98 15.91
CA TYR A 103 -1.58 18.11 16.96
C TYR A 103 -1.66 18.76 18.34
N TYR A 104 -1.99 17.92 19.34
CA TYR A 104 -2.12 18.32 20.75
C TYR A 104 -1.41 17.32 21.65
N VAL A 105 -0.91 17.85 22.76
CA VAL A 105 -0.31 17.03 23.84
C VAL A 105 -1.19 17.13 25.06
N TYR A 106 -1.67 15.98 25.55
CA TYR A 106 -2.41 15.86 26.81
C TYR A 106 -1.53 15.32 27.92
N ASP A 107 -1.38 16.06 29.00
CA ASP A 107 -0.69 15.64 30.24
C ASP A 107 -1.69 14.88 31.13
N LEU A 108 -1.53 13.56 31.22
CA LEU A 108 -2.45 12.68 31.98
C LEU A 108 -2.40 12.95 33.50
N LYS A 109 -1.27 13.42 34.04
CA LYS A 109 -1.12 13.74 35.48
C LYS A 109 -1.78 15.06 35.82
N ASN A 110 -1.51 16.10 35.05
CA ASN A 110 -2.01 17.44 35.32
C ASN A 110 -3.39 17.71 34.70
N LYS A 111 -3.88 16.80 33.85
CA LYS A 111 -5.15 16.89 33.11
C LYS A 111 -5.22 18.21 32.31
N THR A 112 -4.19 18.48 31.55
CA THR A 112 -4.11 19.69 30.71
C THR A 112 -3.74 19.34 29.28
N MET A 113 -4.43 19.99 28.34
CA MET A 113 -4.17 19.85 26.91
C MET A 113 -3.55 21.12 26.35
N LYS A 114 -2.58 20.99 25.45
CA LYS A 114 -1.91 22.09 24.76
C LYS A 114 -1.71 21.71 23.28
N SER A 115 -1.89 22.67 22.38
CA SER A 115 -1.49 22.51 20.98
C SER A 115 0.00 22.24 20.85
N LEU A 116 0.42 21.40 19.91
CA LEU A 116 1.83 21.07 19.67
C LEU A 116 2.59 22.29 19.13
N SER A 117 1.99 23.03 18.21
CA SER A 117 2.52 24.31 17.71
C SER A 117 1.43 25.37 17.62
N ASP A 118 1.82 26.63 17.42
CA ASP A 118 0.88 27.70 17.18
C ASP A 118 0.30 27.59 15.76
N GLY A 119 -1.03 27.57 15.67
CA GLY A 119 -1.77 27.55 14.40
C GLY A 119 -1.90 26.16 13.74
N GLY A 120 -1.45 25.08 14.38
CA GLY A 120 -1.61 23.71 13.84
C GLY A 120 -0.91 23.45 12.51
N GLY A 121 -1.37 22.46 11.76
CA GLY A 121 -0.89 22.16 10.41
C GLY A 121 0.45 21.42 10.38
N GLU A 122 0.77 20.64 11.40
CA GLU A 122 1.94 19.78 11.42
C GLU A 122 1.74 18.60 10.46
N GLU A 123 2.79 18.19 9.75
CA GLU A 123 2.71 17.11 8.77
C GLU A 123 2.98 15.73 9.39
N ILE A 124 3.90 15.65 10.33
CA ILE A 124 4.21 14.46 11.13
C ILE A 124 4.64 14.87 12.52
N ALA A 125 4.42 14.00 13.50
CA ALA A 125 4.95 14.16 14.84
C ALA A 125 5.40 12.79 15.39
N THR A 126 6.55 12.75 16.08
CA THR A 126 7.17 11.52 16.58
C THR A 126 7.65 11.71 18.02
N LEU A 127 7.12 10.90 18.93
CA LEU A 127 7.52 10.90 20.34
C LEU A 127 8.92 10.32 20.53
N SER A 128 9.73 10.96 21.40
CA SER A 128 11.01 10.37 21.82
C SER A 128 10.78 9.10 22.67
N PRO A 129 11.69 8.10 22.64
CA PRO A 129 11.56 6.86 23.42
C PRO A 129 11.39 7.09 24.91
N ASP A 130 12.01 8.14 25.49
CA ASP A 130 11.88 8.51 26.91
C ASP A 130 10.57 9.26 27.22
N GLY A 131 9.71 9.52 26.24
CA GLY A 131 8.42 10.21 26.39
C GLY A 131 8.52 11.70 26.76
N LYS A 132 9.70 12.34 26.64
CA LYS A 132 9.91 13.72 27.10
C LYS A 132 9.84 14.76 26.00
N ARG A 133 9.94 14.35 24.73
CA ARG A 133 10.00 15.25 23.58
C ARG A 133 9.11 14.76 22.44
N VAL A 134 8.70 15.70 21.59
CA VAL A 134 8.09 15.43 20.28
C VAL A 134 8.93 16.13 19.22
N ALA A 135 9.38 15.37 18.22
CA ALA A 135 9.89 15.93 16.98
C ALA A 135 8.73 16.04 15.98
N TYR A 136 8.62 17.12 15.24
CA TYR A 136 7.58 17.31 14.24
C TYR A 136 8.06 18.13 13.05
N VAL A 137 7.32 18.03 11.95
CA VAL A 137 7.56 18.82 10.74
C VAL A 137 6.42 19.83 10.58
N LYS A 138 6.80 21.07 10.31
CA LYS A 138 5.88 22.16 9.94
C LYS A 138 6.57 23.08 8.94
N ASP A 139 5.84 23.50 7.91
CA ASP A 139 6.39 24.35 6.84
C ASP A 139 7.71 23.80 6.26
N ASN A 140 7.78 22.49 6.07
CA ASN A 140 8.94 21.71 5.59
C ASN A 140 10.21 21.80 6.49
N ASN A 141 10.09 22.26 7.74
CA ASN A 141 11.16 22.33 8.71
C ASN A 141 10.91 21.43 9.91
N VAL A 142 12.01 20.96 10.51
CA VAL A 142 11.99 20.09 11.69
C VAL A 142 12.05 20.93 12.96
N PHE A 143 11.18 20.58 13.90
CA PHE A 143 11.09 21.16 15.24
C PHE A 143 11.18 20.07 16.30
N VAL A 144 11.68 20.42 17.49
CA VAL A 144 11.68 19.57 18.67
C VAL A 144 11.09 20.33 19.84
N ARG A 145 10.01 19.78 20.43
CA ARG A 145 9.35 20.34 21.62
C ARG A 145 9.61 19.48 22.86
N ASN A 146 9.96 20.13 23.96
CA ASN A 146 10.02 19.54 25.28
C ASN A 146 8.61 19.55 25.89
N LEU A 147 8.12 18.38 26.34
CA LEU A 147 6.76 18.22 26.83
C LEU A 147 6.58 18.78 28.25
N ALA A 148 7.62 18.80 29.08
CA ALA A 148 7.52 19.24 30.44
C ALA A 148 7.35 20.76 30.58
N ASP A 149 8.14 21.54 29.85
CA ASP A 149 8.13 23.02 29.92
C ASP A 149 7.53 23.71 28.69
N GLY A 150 7.31 22.96 27.61
CA GLY A 150 6.73 23.44 26.36
C GLY A 150 7.71 24.23 25.48
N THR A 151 9.00 24.25 25.81
CA THR A 151 9.99 24.88 24.96
C THR A 151 10.14 24.18 23.63
N THR A 152 10.27 24.94 22.55
CA THR A 152 10.41 24.42 21.18
C THR A 152 11.68 24.96 20.55
N VAL A 153 12.43 24.08 19.91
CA VAL A 153 13.61 24.42 19.11
C VAL A 153 13.28 24.16 17.65
N GLN A 154 13.44 25.16 16.79
CA GLN A 154 13.45 24.96 15.33
C GLN A 154 14.84 24.45 14.94
N VAL A 155 14.92 23.25 14.39
CA VAL A 155 16.19 22.57 14.06
C VAL A 155 16.68 22.99 12.67
N THR A 156 15.78 23.14 11.70
CA THR A 156 16.10 23.54 10.33
C THR A 156 15.39 24.84 9.97
N HIS A 157 15.96 25.64 9.03
CA HIS A 157 15.46 27.01 8.76
C HIS A 157 15.28 27.33 7.27
N ASP A 158 15.75 26.46 6.37
CA ASP A 158 15.72 26.67 4.91
C ASP A 158 14.70 25.77 4.20
N GLY A 159 13.85 25.06 4.98
CA GLY A 159 12.76 24.26 4.45
C GLY A 159 11.77 25.11 3.67
N LYS A 160 11.42 24.65 2.45
CA LYS A 160 10.52 25.34 1.54
C LYS A 160 9.94 24.34 0.54
N LYS A 161 8.61 24.31 0.45
CA LYS A 161 7.88 23.46 -0.50
C LYS A 161 8.44 23.61 -1.93
N ASN A 162 8.59 22.49 -2.62
CA ASN A 162 9.12 22.39 -3.98
C ASN A 162 10.58 22.86 -4.12
N ASN A 163 11.35 22.86 -3.03
CA ASN A 163 12.75 23.23 -3.04
C ASN A 163 13.57 22.37 -2.06
N ILE A 164 13.51 22.67 -0.77
CA ILE A 164 14.18 21.91 0.28
C ILE A 164 13.13 21.44 1.28
N ILE A 165 13.05 20.15 1.51
CA ILE A 165 12.12 19.58 2.49
C ILE A 165 12.85 18.66 3.45
N TYR A 166 12.36 18.58 4.70
CA TYR A 166 12.96 17.83 5.78
C TYR A 166 11.95 16.94 6.48
N GLY A 167 12.36 15.73 6.83
CA GLY A 167 11.61 14.81 7.68
C GLY A 167 10.46 14.10 6.99
N VAL A 168 9.68 14.80 6.18
CA VAL A 168 8.64 14.25 5.29
C VAL A 168 9.24 14.05 3.91
N PRO A 169 9.13 12.85 3.31
CA PRO A 169 9.64 12.56 1.97
C PRO A 169 8.90 13.32 0.86
N ASP A 170 9.55 13.46 -0.29
CA ASP A 170 8.92 13.92 -1.51
C ASP A 170 7.87 12.92 -2.04
N TRP A 171 7.09 13.35 -3.06
CA TRP A 171 5.99 12.56 -3.59
C TRP A 171 6.42 11.14 -4.01
N VAL A 172 7.53 11.03 -4.75
CA VAL A 172 7.94 9.74 -5.33
C VAL A 172 8.45 8.74 -4.29
N TYR A 173 9.07 9.21 -3.21
CA TYR A 173 9.46 8.36 -2.08
C TYR A 173 8.25 7.89 -1.27
N GLN A 174 7.23 8.74 -1.11
CA GLN A 174 5.99 8.35 -0.43
C GLN A 174 5.25 7.27 -1.22
N GLU A 175 5.11 7.47 -2.53
CA GLU A 175 4.34 6.56 -3.38
C GLU A 175 5.08 5.24 -3.64
N GLU A 176 6.39 5.28 -3.97
CA GLU A 176 7.10 4.13 -4.52
C GLU A 176 8.03 3.41 -3.54
N LEU A 177 8.34 4.02 -2.41
CA LEU A 177 9.11 3.42 -1.33
C LEU A 177 8.33 3.31 -0.01
N GLY A 178 7.07 3.75 0.03
CA GLY A 178 6.21 3.68 1.22
C GLY A 178 6.74 4.47 2.41
N MET A 179 7.61 5.44 2.19
CA MET A 179 8.22 6.25 3.26
C MET A 179 7.33 7.46 3.56
N LEU A 180 6.85 7.60 4.80
CA LEU A 180 5.98 8.71 5.19
C LEU A 180 6.61 9.60 6.28
N ASN A 181 7.51 9.04 7.08
CA ASN A 181 8.14 9.70 8.21
C ASN A 181 9.59 9.25 8.31
N THR A 182 10.52 10.21 8.33
CA THR A 182 11.94 9.90 8.53
C THR A 182 12.51 10.47 9.81
N LEU A 183 11.66 11.04 10.69
CA LEU A 183 12.08 11.46 12.03
C LEU A 183 12.35 10.22 12.91
N ASN A 184 13.61 9.96 13.22
CA ASN A 184 14.04 8.76 13.90
C ASN A 184 14.85 9.13 15.16
N TRP A 185 14.33 8.76 16.33
CA TRP A 185 15.01 8.95 17.62
C TRP A 185 15.95 7.79 17.94
N SER A 186 17.12 8.10 18.47
CA SER A 186 17.97 7.08 19.11
C SER A 186 17.31 6.52 20.37
N SER A 187 17.66 5.28 20.75
CA SER A 187 17.07 4.59 21.90
C SER A 187 17.26 5.33 23.23
N ASP A 188 18.31 6.14 23.36
CA ASP A 188 18.59 7.01 24.50
C ASP A 188 17.94 8.40 24.40
N SER A 189 17.17 8.66 23.34
CA SER A 189 16.47 9.92 23.06
C SER A 189 17.38 11.15 22.90
N ARG A 190 18.68 10.96 22.67
CA ARG A 190 19.66 12.04 22.49
C ARG A 190 19.74 12.52 21.06
N SER A 191 19.75 11.59 20.11
CA SER A 191 19.93 11.89 18.69
C SER A 191 18.61 11.78 17.93
N LEU A 192 18.29 12.79 17.12
CA LEU A 192 17.19 12.76 16.14
C LEU A 192 17.77 12.75 14.74
N ALA A 193 17.67 11.62 14.05
CA ALA A 193 18.06 11.51 12.64
C ALA A 193 16.87 11.73 11.73
N PHE A 194 17.11 12.32 10.57
CA PHE A 194 16.11 12.53 9.52
C PHE A 194 16.74 12.76 8.15
N LEU A 195 15.94 12.66 7.11
CA LEU A 195 16.36 12.92 5.74
C LEU A 195 16.02 14.35 5.32
N ARG A 196 16.82 14.86 4.38
CA ARG A 196 16.63 16.11 3.66
C ARG A 196 16.59 15.80 2.16
N TRP A 197 15.59 16.30 1.48
CA TRP A 197 15.48 16.26 0.01
C TRP A 197 15.74 17.64 -0.57
N ASP A 198 16.58 17.67 -1.58
CA ASP A 198 16.77 18.85 -2.43
C ASP A 198 16.05 18.59 -3.76
N GLU A 199 14.82 19.14 -3.86
CA GLU A 199 13.96 19.02 -5.04
C GLU A 199 14.20 20.14 -6.07
N SER A 200 15.18 21.01 -5.86
CA SER A 200 15.36 22.22 -6.67
C SER A 200 15.50 21.93 -8.17
N GLN A 201 16.09 20.80 -8.53
CA GLN A 201 16.30 20.35 -9.90
C GLN A 201 15.20 19.42 -10.45
N VAL A 202 14.27 18.97 -9.60
CA VAL A 202 13.15 18.13 -10.05
C VAL A 202 12.14 19.00 -10.80
N LYS A 203 11.62 18.49 -11.90
CA LYS A 203 10.61 19.20 -12.71
C LYS A 203 9.26 19.25 -11.99
N MET A 204 8.49 20.29 -12.28
CA MET A 204 7.18 20.55 -11.71
C MET A 204 6.10 19.85 -12.54
N ALA A 205 5.20 19.14 -11.88
CA ALA A 205 3.90 18.78 -12.42
C ALA A 205 2.85 19.81 -11.97
N SER A 206 1.81 20.01 -12.79
CA SER A 206 0.74 20.98 -12.50
C SER A 206 -0.60 20.39 -12.86
N MET A 207 -1.56 20.53 -11.95
CA MET A 207 -2.95 20.14 -12.16
C MET A 207 -3.88 21.34 -12.09
N VAL A 208 -4.95 21.32 -12.89
CA VAL A 208 -6.01 22.33 -12.84
C VAL A 208 -7.05 21.89 -11.83
N ILE A 209 -7.39 22.77 -10.89
CA ILE A 209 -8.37 22.54 -9.85
C ILE A 209 -9.57 23.45 -10.07
N TYR A 210 -10.76 22.89 -10.06
CA TYR A 210 -12.03 23.57 -10.25
C TYR A 210 -12.73 23.78 -8.91
N GLN A 211 -13.76 24.64 -8.86
CA GLN A 211 -14.60 24.79 -7.68
C GLN A 211 -15.15 23.43 -7.20
N GLY A 212 -15.72 22.64 -8.13
CA GLY A 212 -16.34 21.37 -7.80
C GLY A 212 -17.67 21.51 -7.07
N THR A 213 -18.35 20.37 -6.85
CA THR A 213 -19.60 20.30 -6.08
C THR A 213 -19.46 19.37 -4.88
N CYS A 214 -18.55 18.40 -4.97
CA CYS A 214 -18.12 17.56 -3.87
C CYS A 214 -16.91 18.24 -3.20
N ASN A 215 -17.03 18.65 -1.95
CA ASN A 215 -16.02 19.46 -1.25
C ASN A 215 -15.69 20.76 -2.02
N PRO A 216 -16.66 21.68 -2.18
CA PRO A 216 -16.49 22.85 -3.03
C PRO A 216 -15.34 23.73 -2.54
N ARG A 217 -14.60 24.30 -3.51
CA ARG A 217 -13.50 25.24 -3.28
C ARG A 217 -13.92 26.61 -3.79
N ASP A 218 -14.54 27.39 -2.92
CA ASP A 218 -15.15 28.68 -3.26
C ASP A 218 -14.15 29.70 -3.82
N GLU A 219 -12.86 29.56 -3.49
CA GLU A 219 -11.78 30.38 -4.07
C GLU A 219 -11.63 30.17 -5.59
N TYR A 220 -12.17 29.11 -6.16
CA TYR A 220 -12.11 28.78 -7.59
C TYR A 220 -13.46 28.91 -8.29
N GLU A 221 -14.39 29.71 -7.75
CA GLU A 221 -15.73 29.91 -8.31
C GLU A 221 -15.71 30.44 -9.74
N LEU A 222 -14.86 31.45 -9.99
CA LEU A 222 -14.80 32.13 -11.29
C LEU A 222 -13.63 31.68 -12.16
N TYR A 223 -12.51 31.35 -11.56
CA TYR A 223 -11.30 30.94 -12.26
C TYR A 223 -10.73 29.69 -11.61
N PRO A 224 -10.35 28.68 -12.41
CA PRO A 224 -9.73 27.48 -11.87
C PRO A 224 -8.40 27.79 -11.20
N GLY A 225 -8.09 27.04 -10.17
CA GLY A 225 -6.80 27.07 -9.49
C GLY A 225 -5.78 26.11 -10.11
N ARG A 226 -4.59 26.12 -9.52
CA ARG A 226 -3.51 25.18 -9.87
C ARG A 226 -2.95 24.53 -8.62
N TYR A 227 -2.62 23.25 -8.74
CA TYR A 227 -1.84 22.52 -7.75
C TYR A 227 -0.52 22.10 -8.39
N ASP A 228 0.59 22.63 -7.86
CA ASP A 228 1.94 22.41 -8.40
C ASP A 228 2.76 21.59 -7.38
N PHE A 229 3.43 20.51 -7.84
CA PHE A 229 4.30 19.68 -7.02
C PHE A 229 5.42 19.07 -7.86
N LYS A 230 6.47 18.59 -7.18
CA LYS A 230 7.61 17.97 -7.84
C LYS A 230 7.28 16.53 -8.20
N TYR A 231 7.50 16.16 -9.46
CA TYR A 231 7.23 14.82 -9.97
C TYR A 231 8.29 14.44 -11.01
N PRO A 232 9.27 13.59 -10.66
CA PRO A 232 10.29 13.16 -11.59
C PRO A 232 9.73 12.03 -12.47
N VAL A 233 9.66 12.24 -13.80
CA VAL A 233 9.36 11.15 -14.74
C VAL A 233 10.62 10.36 -15.07
N ALA A 234 10.45 9.14 -15.60
CA ALA A 234 11.56 8.26 -15.98
C ALA A 234 12.60 8.98 -16.86
N GLY A 235 13.88 8.89 -16.47
CA GLY A 235 15.03 9.51 -17.15
C GLY A 235 15.29 10.96 -16.76
N GLU A 236 14.47 11.58 -15.91
CA GLU A 236 14.67 12.94 -15.40
C GLU A 236 15.39 12.95 -14.05
N LYS A 237 15.73 14.15 -13.55
CA LYS A 237 16.39 14.31 -12.25
C LYS A 237 15.45 13.99 -11.10
N ASN A 238 15.96 13.20 -10.14
CA ASN A 238 15.35 12.99 -8.84
C ASN A 238 15.84 14.02 -7.81
N SER A 239 15.20 14.05 -6.63
CA SER A 239 15.71 14.79 -5.48
C SER A 239 17.07 14.25 -5.02
N VAL A 240 17.96 15.15 -4.61
CA VAL A 240 19.21 14.74 -3.95
C VAL A 240 18.94 14.56 -2.47
N VAL A 241 19.16 13.35 -1.94
CA VAL A 241 18.83 13.00 -0.57
C VAL A 241 20.09 12.94 0.29
N THR A 242 19.99 13.50 1.49
CA THR A 242 21.07 13.49 2.48
C THR A 242 20.55 13.16 3.86
N VAL A 243 21.41 12.53 4.67
CA VAL A 243 21.08 12.12 6.05
C VAL A 243 21.60 13.15 7.03
N HIS A 244 20.75 13.57 7.97
CA HIS A 244 21.07 14.57 8.96
C HIS A 244 20.77 14.06 10.37
N CYS A 245 21.43 14.66 11.36
CA CYS A 245 21.22 14.35 12.76
C CYS A 245 21.27 15.63 13.60
N TYR A 246 20.35 15.71 14.57
CA TYR A 246 20.30 16.73 15.62
C TYR A 246 20.55 16.09 16.97
N ASP A 247 21.55 16.59 17.71
CA ASP A 247 21.84 16.22 19.10
C ASP A 247 21.07 17.18 20.03
N VAL A 248 20.07 16.67 20.75
CA VAL A 248 19.22 17.51 21.62
C VAL A 248 19.91 17.98 22.89
N VAL A 249 21.06 17.41 23.28
CA VAL A 249 21.81 17.79 24.43
C VAL A 249 22.77 18.96 24.15
N ASP A 250 23.48 18.84 23.02
CA ASP A 250 24.48 19.83 22.61
C ASP A 250 23.88 20.91 21.70
N GLY A 251 22.65 20.72 21.18
CA GLY A 251 21.97 21.60 20.24
C GLY A 251 22.66 21.65 18.87
N THR A 252 23.43 20.62 18.50
CA THR A 252 24.18 20.59 17.25
C THR A 252 23.39 19.89 16.15
N PHE A 253 23.33 20.52 14.98
CA PHE A 253 22.73 19.98 13.77
C PHE A 253 23.80 19.77 12.70
N LYS A 254 23.85 18.58 12.08
CA LYS A 254 24.85 18.27 11.08
C LYS A 254 24.38 17.25 10.04
N LYS A 255 24.96 17.34 8.83
CA LYS A 255 24.90 16.29 7.82
C LYS A 255 25.83 15.14 8.23
N LEU A 256 25.35 13.89 8.07
CA LEU A 256 26.16 12.69 8.28
C LEU A 256 26.87 12.27 6.97
N ASN A 257 28.09 11.73 7.08
CA ASN A 257 28.89 11.32 5.93
C ASN A 257 28.56 9.89 5.48
N VAL A 258 27.32 9.67 5.05
CA VAL A 258 26.92 8.40 4.44
C VAL A 258 27.47 8.37 3.02
N PRO A 259 28.07 7.24 2.56
CA PRO A 259 28.55 7.10 1.19
C PRO A 259 27.38 6.99 0.19
N LEU A 260 26.90 8.14 -0.27
CA LEU A 260 25.78 8.28 -1.21
C LEU A 260 26.26 9.03 -2.45
N ASP A 261 25.90 8.51 -3.62
CA ASP A 261 25.98 9.24 -4.87
C ASP A 261 24.75 10.17 -5.04
N GLU A 262 24.84 11.14 -5.95
CA GLU A 262 23.78 12.16 -6.13
C GLU A 262 22.45 11.56 -6.61
N GLU A 263 22.50 10.40 -7.28
CA GLU A 263 21.32 9.70 -7.82
C GLU A 263 20.88 8.49 -6.97
N ASP A 264 21.51 8.29 -5.81
CA ASP A 264 21.13 7.21 -4.91
C ASP A 264 19.84 7.53 -4.14
N TYR A 265 19.09 6.50 -3.83
CA TYR A 265 17.95 6.55 -2.92
C TYR A 265 18.38 6.14 -1.51
N VAL A 266 17.78 6.78 -0.50
CA VAL A 266 17.80 6.31 0.89
C VAL A 266 16.44 5.73 1.18
N CYS A 267 16.27 4.42 1.02
CA CYS A 267 14.98 3.77 1.09
C CYS A 267 14.54 3.41 2.53
N HIS A 268 15.43 3.53 3.53
CA HIS A 268 15.08 3.36 4.93
C HIS A 268 16.16 3.93 5.86
N ILE A 269 15.74 4.53 6.99
CA ILE A 269 16.62 4.88 8.12
C ILE A 269 15.98 4.46 9.42
N THR A 270 16.78 3.92 10.34
CA THR A 270 16.32 3.61 11.72
C THR A 270 17.52 3.44 12.64
N PHE A 271 17.38 3.78 13.93
CA PHE A 271 18.37 3.41 14.89
C PHE A 271 18.27 1.91 15.25
N SER A 272 19.41 1.26 15.41
CA SER A 272 19.45 -0.02 16.10
C SER A 272 19.20 0.21 17.62
N PRO A 273 19.05 -0.83 18.44
CA PRO A 273 19.01 -0.67 19.91
C PRO A 273 20.24 0.05 20.48
N ASP A 274 21.40 -0.03 19.80
CA ASP A 274 22.57 0.78 20.11
C ASP A 274 22.39 2.23 19.57
N PRO A 275 22.30 3.26 20.45
CA PRO A 275 22.09 4.64 20.05
C PRO A 275 23.22 5.24 19.21
N GLN A 276 24.37 4.58 19.13
CA GLN A 276 25.49 4.99 18.30
C GLN A 276 25.47 4.38 16.88
N ARG A 277 24.41 3.64 16.54
CA ARG A 277 24.26 2.99 15.23
C ARG A 277 22.95 3.38 14.55
N LEU A 278 23.00 4.43 13.74
CA LEU A 278 21.96 4.74 12.77
C LEU A 278 22.15 3.84 11.54
N MET A 279 21.15 3.03 11.22
CA MET A 279 21.18 2.13 10.08
C MET A 279 20.53 2.83 8.87
N VAL A 280 21.29 3.01 7.80
CA VAL A 280 20.88 3.71 6.58
C VAL A 280 20.90 2.74 5.41
N GLN A 281 19.74 2.49 4.81
CA GLN A 281 19.62 1.67 3.58
C GLN A 281 19.74 2.57 2.36
N ARG A 282 20.76 2.32 1.58
CA ARG A 282 21.03 2.96 0.30
C ARG A 282 20.69 2.03 -0.85
N LEU A 283 19.96 2.52 -1.83
CA LEU A 283 19.65 1.84 -3.08
C LEU A 283 20.15 2.68 -4.24
N ASN A 284 20.85 2.08 -5.20
CA ASN A 284 21.27 2.83 -6.39
C ASN A 284 20.07 3.16 -7.30
N ARG A 285 20.22 4.06 -8.26
CA ARG A 285 19.16 4.47 -9.17
C ARG A 285 18.57 3.30 -9.97
N HIS A 286 19.35 2.31 -10.38
CA HIS A 286 18.85 1.09 -11.03
C HIS A 286 18.11 0.14 -10.08
N GLN A 287 18.12 0.45 -8.78
CA GLN A 287 17.46 -0.32 -7.72
C GLN A 287 17.89 -1.80 -7.64
N ASN A 288 19.11 -2.08 -8.05
CA ASN A 288 19.67 -3.42 -8.09
C ASN A 288 20.93 -3.63 -7.23
N ASP A 289 21.33 -2.60 -6.49
CA ASP A 289 22.46 -2.61 -5.54
C ASP A 289 21.99 -1.96 -4.23
N LEU A 290 21.61 -2.79 -3.24
CA LEU A 290 21.18 -2.39 -1.91
C LEU A 290 22.32 -2.51 -0.92
N ARG A 291 22.62 -1.44 -0.17
CA ARG A 291 23.63 -1.42 0.89
C ARG A 291 23.03 -0.86 2.18
N ILE A 292 23.44 -1.43 3.31
CA ILE A 292 23.13 -0.85 4.62
C ILE A 292 24.42 -0.37 5.25
N TYR A 293 24.40 0.88 5.71
CA TYR A 293 25.48 1.49 6.47
C TYR A 293 25.08 1.68 7.93
N ALA A 294 25.93 1.23 8.85
CA ALA A 294 25.87 1.62 10.26
C ALA A 294 26.62 2.93 10.43
N VAL A 295 25.94 3.99 10.78
CA VAL A 295 26.48 5.36 10.87
C VAL A 295 26.46 5.80 12.32
N ASN A 296 27.62 6.25 12.83
CA ASN A 296 27.68 6.86 14.17
C ASN A 296 27.13 8.29 14.11
N PRO A 297 26.04 8.62 14.81
CA PRO A 297 25.41 9.93 14.72
C PRO A 297 26.28 11.06 15.34
N ILE A 298 27.25 10.72 16.19
CA ILE A 298 28.13 11.70 16.86
C ILE A 298 29.41 11.95 16.04
N THR A 299 30.12 10.88 15.61
CA THR A 299 31.37 11.05 14.86
C THR A 299 31.12 11.24 13.36
N GLY A 300 30.03 10.71 12.83
CA GLY A 300 29.71 10.68 11.40
C GLY A 300 30.36 9.51 10.66
N ASP A 301 31.09 8.62 11.35
CA ASP A 301 31.72 7.46 10.72
C ASP A 301 30.66 6.48 10.21
N ALA A 302 30.82 6.00 8.98
CA ALA A 302 29.93 5.05 8.34
C ALA A 302 30.66 3.75 7.98
N LYS A 303 30.06 2.61 8.36
CA LYS A 303 30.56 1.26 8.02
C LYS A 303 29.47 0.49 7.26
N GLN A 304 29.80 -0.05 6.09
CA GLN A 304 28.89 -0.95 5.37
C GLN A 304 28.77 -2.27 6.14
N VAL A 305 27.53 -2.69 6.43
CA VAL A 305 27.19 -3.92 7.17
C VAL A 305 26.32 -4.88 6.36
N TYR A 306 25.85 -4.45 5.20
CA TYR A 306 25.08 -5.32 4.29
C TYR A 306 25.27 -4.91 2.84
N HIS A 307 25.21 -5.90 1.94
CA HIS A 307 25.24 -5.68 0.50
C HIS A 307 24.48 -6.79 -0.21
N GLU A 308 23.53 -6.39 -1.06
CA GLU A 308 22.78 -7.29 -1.93
C GLU A 308 22.71 -6.69 -3.34
N THR A 309 22.89 -7.53 -4.34
CA THR A 309 22.74 -7.16 -5.75
C THR A 309 21.78 -8.10 -6.45
N SER A 310 21.15 -7.64 -7.53
CA SER A 310 20.26 -8.42 -8.38
C SER A 310 20.55 -8.08 -9.85
N ASP A 311 20.34 -9.05 -10.74
CA ASP A 311 20.40 -8.81 -12.18
C ASP A 311 19.23 -7.96 -12.69
N THR A 312 18.14 -7.90 -11.90
CA THR A 312 16.93 -7.11 -12.19
C THR A 312 16.80 -5.98 -11.17
N TRP A 313 16.03 -6.14 -10.12
CA TRP A 313 15.93 -5.19 -9.00
C TRP A 313 15.97 -5.95 -7.67
N VAL A 314 16.30 -5.25 -6.60
CA VAL A 314 16.11 -5.71 -5.22
C VAL A 314 14.76 -5.18 -4.73
N ASP A 315 13.95 -6.04 -4.12
CA ASP A 315 12.70 -5.61 -3.48
C ASP A 315 13.01 -4.76 -2.24
N ALA A 316 13.01 -3.43 -2.43
CA ALA A 316 13.31 -2.48 -1.38
C ALA A 316 12.18 -2.38 -0.34
N GLU A 317 10.93 -2.52 -0.73
CA GLU A 317 9.79 -2.44 0.19
C GLU A 317 9.82 -3.59 1.21
N THR A 318 10.07 -4.81 0.76
CA THR A 318 10.20 -5.95 1.68
C THR A 318 11.48 -5.87 2.49
N SER A 319 12.59 -5.36 1.93
CA SER A 319 13.85 -5.20 2.66
C SER A 319 13.78 -4.15 3.78
N GLN A 320 12.84 -3.19 3.71
CA GLN A 320 12.55 -2.24 4.81
C GLN A 320 11.98 -2.94 6.05
N GLN A 321 11.48 -4.17 5.95
CA GLN A 321 11.04 -4.96 7.09
C GLN A 321 12.22 -5.50 7.93
N VAL A 322 13.44 -5.05 7.66
CA VAL A 322 14.61 -5.37 8.48
C VAL A 322 14.38 -4.98 9.92
N GLN A 323 14.73 -5.88 10.85
CA GLN A 323 14.62 -5.61 12.29
C GLN A 323 15.97 -5.80 12.98
N TYR A 324 16.35 -4.81 13.75
CA TYR A 324 17.63 -4.77 14.48
C TYR A 324 17.40 -5.14 15.93
N GLU A 325 18.23 -6.07 16.41
CA GLU A 325 18.29 -6.53 17.80
C GLU A 325 19.64 -6.18 18.43
N ASP A 326 19.84 -6.46 19.73
CA ASP A 326 21.03 -6.07 20.45
C ASP A 326 22.33 -6.58 19.79
N ASN A 327 22.32 -7.76 19.15
CA ASN A 327 23.52 -8.41 18.61
C ASN A 327 23.37 -8.88 17.16
N PHE A 328 22.22 -8.69 16.53
CA PHE A 328 21.97 -9.13 15.16
C PHE A 328 20.85 -8.32 14.52
N PHE A 329 20.71 -8.48 13.20
CA PHE A 329 19.53 -8.07 12.50
C PHE A 329 18.99 -9.21 11.63
N VAL A 330 17.70 -9.12 11.28
CA VAL A 330 17.03 -10.04 10.34
C VAL A 330 16.53 -9.22 9.18
N ILE A 331 16.85 -9.66 7.97
CA ILE A 331 16.43 -9.00 6.73
C ILE A 331 15.78 -10.02 5.78
N PRO A 332 14.60 -9.70 5.21
CA PRO A 332 14.07 -10.44 4.06
C PRO A 332 14.91 -10.20 2.81
N SER A 333 15.08 -11.23 1.99
CA SER A 333 15.84 -11.14 0.73
C SER A 333 15.42 -12.24 -0.25
N GLU A 334 15.40 -11.90 -1.53
CA GLU A 334 15.07 -12.82 -2.63
C GLU A 334 16.31 -13.49 -3.28
N ARG A 335 17.50 -13.35 -2.69
CA ARG A 335 18.77 -13.86 -3.25
C ARG A 335 18.79 -15.35 -3.58
N SER A 336 17.91 -16.14 -2.96
CA SER A 336 17.74 -17.57 -3.23
C SER A 336 16.70 -17.88 -4.32
N GLY A 337 16.11 -16.84 -4.94
CA GLY A 337 15.02 -16.94 -5.91
C GLY A 337 13.63 -16.82 -5.30
N PHE A 338 13.51 -16.89 -3.97
CA PHE A 338 12.26 -16.70 -3.21
C PHE A 338 12.55 -15.83 -2.00
N MET A 339 11.59 -14.99 -1.61
CA MET A 339 11.73 -14.12 -0.44
C MET A 339 11.85 -14.98 0.84
N GLN A 340 13.01 -14.91 1.49
CA GLN A 340 13.38 -15.66 2.69
C GLN A 340 13.98 -14.74 3.75
N LEU A 341 14.08 -15.21 4.99
CA LEU A 341 14.66 -14.46 6.11
C LEU A 341 16.12 -14.86 6.36
N TYR A 342 16.98 -13.85 6.50
CA TYR A 342 18.41 -14.01 6.76
C TYR A 342 18.80 -13.27 8.03
N GLN A 343 19.60 -13.90 8.89
CA GLN A 343 20.10 -13.34 10.14
C GLN A 343 21.58 -12.99 9.99
N TYR A 344 21.93 -11.75 10.31
CA TYR A 344 23.30 -11.21 10.30
C TYR A 344 23.68 -10.68 11.68
N ASP A 345 24.96 -10.74 12.03
CA ASP A 345 25.44 -9.93 13.15
C ASP A 345 25.47 -8.42 12.80
N LEU A 346 25.63 -7.54 13.79
CA LEU A 346 25.63 -6.09 13.53
C LEU A 346 26.89 -5.60 12.80
N ASP A 347 27.87 -6.45 12.55
CA ASP A 347 29.07 -6.16 11.76
C ASP A 347 28.95 -6.60 10.30
N GLY A 348 27.85 -7.29 9.95
CA GLY A 348 27.51 -7.69 8.60
C GLY A 348 27.92 -9.13 8.23
N ASN A 349 28.28 -9.97 9.19
CA ASN A 349 28.56 -11.37 8.93
C ASN A 349 27.24 -12.17 8.93
N LEU A 350 27.02 -12.96 7.88
CA LEU A 350 25.87 -13.85 7.79
C LEU A 350 25.99 -14.93 8.89
N MET A 351 25.03 -14.93 9.80
CA MET A 351 24.95 -15.95 10.86
C MET A 351 24.26 -17.21 10.35
N ARG A 352 23.11 -17.05 9.69
CA ARG A 352 22.33 -18.14 9.07
C ARG A 352 21.19 -17.63 8.21
N GLN A 353 20.71 -18.50 7.32
CA GLN A 353 19.40 -18.38 6.70
C GLN A 353 18.35 -18.99 7.65
N LEU A 354 17.31 -18.23 7.97
CA LEU A 354 16.26 -18.64 8.92
C LEU A 354 15.17 -19.49 8.27
N THR A 355 14.82 -19.17 7.01
CA THR A 355 13.83 -19.91 6.21
C THR A 355 14.45 -20.26 4.86
N ASN A 356 14.14 -21.42 4.30
CA ASN A 356 14.76 -21.94 3.07
C ASN A 356 13.81 -22.80 2.23
N ASP A 357 12.54 -22.43 2.16
CA ASP A 357 11.55 -23.17 1.36
C ASP A 357 11.41 -22.52 -0.02
N ASP A 358 11.87 -23.22 -1.07
CA ASP A 358 11.91 -22.74 -2.47
C ASP A 358 10.51 -22.64 -3.12
N ASN A 359 9.44 -22.97 -2.41
CA ASN A 359 8.06 -22.82 -2.89
C ASN A 359 7.23 -21.86 -2.02
N ARG A 360 7.88 -21.15 -1.10
CA ARG A 360 7.21 -20.26 -0.16
C ARG A 360 7.88 -18.91 -0.14
N ILE A 361 7.06 -17.89 -0.09
CA ILE A 361 7.49 -16.49 -0.09
C ILE A 361 7.08 -15.88 1.24
N ILE A 362 8.03 -15.31 1.95
CA ILE A 362 7.77 -14.51 3.14
C ILE A 362 7.18 -13.17 2.67
N SER A 363 5.95 -12.89 3.04
CA SER A 363 5.25 -11.64 2.70
C SER A 363 5.33 -10.59 3.78
N GLN A 364 5.53 -11.02 5.04
CA GLN A 364 5.65 -10.12 6.19
C GLN A 364 6.56 -10.74 7.26
N PHE A 365 7.56 -10.01 7.70
CA PHE A 365 8.31 -10.32 8.90
C PHE A 365 7.73 -9.56 10.09
N TYR A 366 7.12 -10.27 11.04
CA TYR A 366 6.50 -9.64 12.22
C TYR A 366 7.50 -9.31 13.32
N GLY A 367 8.59 -10.08 13.44
CA GLY A 367 9.65 -9.80 14.40
C GLY A 367 10.15 -10.99 15.21
N TYR A 368 11.00 -10.66 16.19
CA TYR A 368 11.70 -11.60 17.05
C TYR A 368 11.22 -11.52 18.51
N ASP A 369 10.75 -12.64 19.03
CA ASP A 369 10.41 -12.80 20.44
C ASP A 369 11.66 -13.19 21.24
N LYS A 370 12.22 -12.24 21.99
CA LYS A 370 13.40 -12.43 22.85
C LYS A 370 13.19 -13.50 23.92
N ALA A 371 11.96 -13.64 24.44
CA ALA A 371 11.64 -14.58 25.52
C ALA A 371 11.67 -16.04 25.06
N THR A 372 11.22 -16.32 23.83
CA THR A 372 11.15 -17.68 23.28
C THR A 372 12.15 -17.95 22.15
N LYS A 373 12.87 -16.93 21.70
CA LYS A 373 13.82 -16.98 20.58
C LYS A 373 13.16 -17.48 19.28
N ARG A 374 11.95 -16.93 18.98
CA ARG A 374 11.18 -17.26 17.79
C ARG A 374 11.11 -16.06 16.85
N PHE A 375 11.16 -16.32 15.57
CA PHE A 375 10.98 -15.35 14.49
C PHE A 375 9.62 -15.56 13.86
N TYR A 376 8.71 -14.59 13.98
CA TYR A 376 7.34 -14.68 13.49
C TYR A 376 7.22 -14.02 12.13
N TYR A 377 6.48 -14.66 11.21
CA TYR A 377 6.31 -14.16 9.85
C TYR A 377 4.99 -14.64 9.23
N GLN A 378 4.59 -13.99 8.15
CA GLN A 378 3.59 -14.49 7.23
C GLN A 378 4.29 -15.07 6.01
N ALA A 379 3.81 -16.22 5.52
CA ALA A 379 4.32 -16.83 4.31
C ALA A 379 3.18 -17.28 3.39
N SER A 380 3.48 -17.38 2.09
CA SER A 380 2.58 -18.02 1.15
C SER A 380 2.43 -19.52 1.45
N CYS A 381 1.26 -20.10 1.14
CA CYS A 381 0.97 -21.54 1.17
C CYS A 381 0.35 -21.90 -0.19
N GLY A 382 1.20 -22.27 -1.15
CA GLY A 382 0.89 -22.12 -2.55
C GLY A 382 0.72 -20.62 -2.92
N PRO A 383 0.49 -20.27 -4.17
CA PRO A 383 0.41 -18.85 -4.57
C PRO A 383 -0.81 -18.13 -3.98
N LEU A 384 -1.93 -18.83 -3.78
CA LEU A 384 -3.22 -18.20 -3.44
C LEU A 384 -3.44 -17.93 -1.94
N ASN A 385 -2.71 -18.58 -1.05
CA ASN A 385 -3.02 -18.58 0.39
C ASN A 385 -1.88 -17.96 1.22
N ARG A 386 -2.20 -17.50 2.43
CA ARG A 386 -1.25 -16.91 3.40
C ARG A 386 -1.42 -17.55 4.77
N VAL A 387 -0.32 -17.85 5.40
CA VAL A 387 -0.28 -18.46 6.73
C VAL A 387 0.64 -17.71 7.67
N VAL A 388 0.31 -17.69 8.96
CA VAL A 388 1.16 -17.15 10.03
C VAL A 388 1.98 -18.29 10.61
N GLU A 389 3.28 -18.10 10.72
CA GLU A 389 4.22 -19.08 11.23
C GLU A 389 5.31 -18.45 12.09
N TYR A 390 6.06 -19.28 12.78
CA TYR A 390 7.35 -18.91 13.33
C TYR A 390 8.40 -19.98 13.03
N VAL A 391 9.66 -19.57 13.01
CA VAL A 391 10.83 -20.44 13.07
C VAL A 391 11.53 -20.24 14.41
N ASP A 392 11.88 -21.34 15.10
CA ASP A 392 12.57 -21.28 16.39
C ASP A 392 14.10 -21.23 16.22
N ALA A 393 14.81 -21.11 17.34
CA ALA A 393 16.27 -21.06 17.36
C ALA A 393 16.94 -22.32 16.77
N LYS A 394 16.22 -23.44 16.68
CA LYS A 394 16.71 -24.72 16.12
C LYS A 394 16.33 -24.89 14.64
N GLY A 395 15.67 -23.91 14.03
CA GLY A 395 15.20 -23.97 12.66
C GLY A 395 13.88 -24.72 12.47
N LYS A 396 13.16 -25.05 13.54
CA LYS A 396 11.86 -25.73 13.44
C LYS A 396 10.77 -24.72 13.15
N VAL A 397 10.10 -24.90 12.02
CA VAL A 397 8.93 -24.10 11.63
C VAL A 397 7.66 -24.64 12.28
N LYS A 398 6.78 -23.75 12.73
CA LYS A 398 5.46 -24.08 13.23
C LYS A 398 4.43 -23.08 12.76
N ARG A 399 3.34 -23.60 12.18
CA ARG A 399 2.15 -22.83 11.80
C ARG A 399 1.34 -22.45 13.03
N LEU A 400 0.80 -21.23 13.00
CA LEU A 400 -0.01 -20.66 14.07
C LEU A 400 -1.44 -20.37 13.60
N ALA A 401 -2.40 -20.43 14.51
CA ALA A 401 -3.71 -19.85 14.29
C ALA A 401 -3.57 -18.33 14.00
N PRO A 402 -4.45 -17.71 13.20
CA PRO A 402 -5.69 -18.31 12.68
C PRO A 402 -5.53 -19.17 11.43
N SER A 403 -4.31 -19.43 10.97
CA SER A 403 -4.06 -20.28 9.80
C SER A 403 -4.72 -21.65 9.96
N THR A 404 -5.37 -22.12 8.92
CA THR A 404 -5.95 -23.46 8.88
C THR A 404 -4.88 -24.54 8.80
N ALA A 405 -5.21 -25.78 9.15
CA ALA A 405 -4.26 -26.87 9.14
C ALA A 405 -3.74 -27.21 7.73
N ASP A 406 -4.61 -27.10 6.72
CA ASP A 406 -4.30 -27.29 5.31
C ASP A 406 -3.71 -26.04 4.63
N GLY A 407 -3.68 -24.90 5.34
CA GLY A 407 -3.12 -23.64 4.85
C GLY A 407 -4.02 -22.86 3.89
N GLN A 408 -5.30 -23.19 3.82
CA GLN A 408 -6.25 -22.47 2.97
C GLN A 408 -6.63 -21.12 3.56
N GLY A 409 -7.00 -20.18 2.67
CA GLY A 409 -7.39 -18.81 3.03
C GLY A 409 -6.20 -17.89 3.29
N THR A 410 -6.51 -16.72 3.82
CA THR A 410 -5.53 -15.69 4.16
C THR A 410 -5.55 -15.42 5.66
N ALA A 411 -4.44 -15.74 6.32
CA ALA A 411 -4.20 -15.48 7.72
C ALA A 411 -3.14 -14.39 7.89
N SER A 412 -3.36 -13.46 8.83
CA SER A 412 -2.39 -12.43 9.23
C SER A 412 -2.39 -12.23 10.74
N ALA A 413 -1.39 -11.51 11.27
CA ALA A 413 -1.25 -11.25 12.69
C ALA A 413 -0.77 -9.83 12.98
N ILE A 414 -1.22 -9.27 14.11
CA ILE A 414 -0.70 -8.04 14.71
C ILE A 414 -0.23 -8.39 16.11
N PHE A 415 1.08 -8.41 16.31
CA PHE A 415 1.69 -8.78 17.61
C PHE A 415 1.78 -7.56 18.53
N ASN A 416 1.65 -7.80 19.84
CA ASN A 416 2.03 -6.83 20.83
C ASN A 416 3.56 -6.78 20.98
N GLY A 417 4.09 -5.75 21.69
CA GLY A 417 5.51 -5.46 21.72
C GLY A 417 6.41 -6.56 22.32
N ASP A 418 5.88 -7.44 23.17
CA ASP A 418 6.61 -8.56 23.79
C ASP A 418 6.23 -9.93 23.21
N PHE A 419 5.48 -9.97 22.13
CA PHE A 419 4.98 -11.18 21.45
C PHE A 419 4.16 -12.12 22.35
N SER A 420 3.68 -11.69 23.52
CA SER A 420 2.87 -12.54 24.41
C SER A 420 1.46 -12.79 23.86
N TYR A 421 0.93 -11.83 23.10
CA TYR A 421 -0.36 -11.89 22.42
C TYR A 421 -0.26 -11.37 20.99
N TYR A 422 -1.23 -11.80 20.18
CA TYR A 422 -1.46 -11.20 18.87
C TYR A 422 -2.95 -11.23 18.50
N VAL A 423 -3.36 -10.28 17.69
CA VAL A 423 -4.63 -10.32 16.97
C VAL A 423 -4.40 -11.06 15.67
N GLY A 424 -5.03 -12.21 15.52
CA GLY A 424 -5.04 -12.96 14.26
C GLY A 424 -6.28 -12.60 13.44
N CYS A 425 -6.10 -12.34 12.16
CA CYS A 425 -7.17 -12.17 11.18
C CYS A 425 -7.18 -13.35 10.23
N TYR A 426 -8.34 -13.96 10.02
CA TYR A 426 -8.58 -14.97 8.99
C TYR A 426 -9.71 -14.55 8.07
N ASN A 427 -9.54 -14.80 6.79
CA ASN A 427 -10.59 -14.73 5.79
C ASN A 427 -10.25 -15.66 4.61
N ASP A 428 -11.25 -15.98 3.79
CA ASP A 428 -11.10 -16.65 2.50
C ASP A 428 -12.13 -16.11 1.50
N ALA A 429 -12.18 -16.65 0.29
CA ALA A 429 -13.09 -16.19 -0.76
C ALA A 429 -14.58 -16.27 -0.38
N GLN A 430 -14.94 -17.02 0.67
CA GLN A 430 -16.32 -17.21 1.13
C GLN A 430 -16.55 -16.79 2.58
N THR A 431 -15.49 -16.52 3.33
CA THR A 431 -15.52 -16.17 4.75
C THR A 431 -15.02 -14.74 4.96
N PRO A 432 -15.87 -13.78 5.39
CA PRO A 432 -15.44 -12.45 5.76
C PRO A 432 -14.39 -12.43 6.86
N HIS A 433 -13.68 -11.31 7.00
CA HIS A 433 -12.64 -11.13 8.00
C HIS A 433 -13.11 -11.47 9.41
N GLN A 434 -12.39 -12.36 10.08
CA GLN A 434 -12.63 -12.79 11.46
C GLN A 434 -11.40 -12.46 12.31
N TYR A 435 -11.58 -11.65 13.34
CA TYR A 435 -10.52 -11.20 14.22
C TYR A 435 -10.64 -11.86 15.59
N ARG A 436 -9.54 -12.47 16.05
CA ARG A 436 -9.44 -13.13 17.35
C ARG A 436 -8.12 -12.82 18.03
N ILE A 437 -8.11 -12.81 19.34
CA ILE A 437 -6.87 -12.74 20.13
C ILE A 437 -6.35 -14.14 20.41
N TYR A 438 -5.06 -14.30 20.19
CA TYR A 438 -4.29 -15.50 20.46
C TYR A 438 -3.11 -15.19 21.39
N ASN A 439 -2.67 -16.17 22.17
CA ASN A 439 -1.39 -16.09 22.84
C ASN A 439 -0.24 -16.50 21.90
N ARG A 440 1.03 -16.25 22.30
CA ARG A 440 2.23 -16.54 21.50
C ARG A 440 2.36 -17.98 20.97
N ASN A 441 1.62 -18.91 21.52
CA ASN A 441 1.64 -20.32 21.09
C ASN A 441 0.52 -20.66 20.10
N GLY A 442 -0.31 -19.68 19.72
CA GLY A 442 -1.44 -19.87 18.81
C GLY A 442 -2.70 -20.38 19.48
N LYS A 443 -2.78 -20.39 20.83
CA LYS A 443 -4.00 -20.76 21.54
C LYS A 443 -4.95 -19.54 21.54
N ARG A 444 -6.18 -19.74 21.05
CA ARG A 444 -7.26 -18.72 21.10
C ARG A 444 -7.51 -18.31 22.55
N VAL A 445 -7.57 -17.00 22.75
CA VAL A 445 -7.88 -16.36 24.03
C VAL A 445 -9.32 -15.88 24.04
N ARG A 446 -9.71 -15.07 23.05
CA ARG A 446 -11.09 -14.59 22.86
C ARG A 446 -11.34 -14.11 21.44
N ASP A 447 -12.59 -13.87 21.11
CA ASP A 447 -13.00 -13.22 19.86
C ASP A 447 -13.00 -11.71 20.03
N LEU A 448 -12.71 -11.00 18.92
CA LEU A 448 -12.82 -9.54 18.80
C LEU A 448 -14.00 -9.17 17.90
N GLN A 449 -13.93 -9.59 16.63
CA GLN A 449 -14.94 -9.29 15.62
C GLN A 449 -15.03 -10.47 14.65
N LEU A 450 -16.16 -11.15 14.60
CA LEU A 450 -16.38 -12.32 13.75
C LEU A 450 -17.18 -12.03 12.49
N ASN A 451 -17.80 -10.86 12.40
CA ASN A 451 -18.63 -10.44 11.27
C ASN A 451 -19.78 -11.41 10.92
N GLU A 452 -20.36 -12.06 11.93
CA GLU A 452 -21.41 -13.07 11.74
C GLU A 452 -22.69 -12.50 11.14
N GLU A 453 -23.10 -11.30 11.55
CA GLU A 453 -24.26 -10.60 11.00
C GLU A 453 -24.03 -10.27 9.52
N TYR A 454 -22.83 -9.74 9.18
CA TYR A 454 -22.42 -9.45 7.81
C TYR A 454 -22.43 -10.72 6.95
N ALA A 455 -21.82 -11.82 7.44
CA ALA A 455 -21.78 -13.10 6.75
C ALA A 455 -23.19 -13.68 6.52
N SER A 456 -24.07 -13.59 7.54
CA SER A 456 -25.45 -14.09 7.45
C SER A 456 -26.27 -13.33 6.41
N ARG A 457 -26.09 -12.03 6.29
CA ARG A 457 -26.73 -11.20 5.27
C ARG A 457 -26.39 -11.68 3.86
N TYR A 458 -25.12 -11.91 3.57
CA TYR A 458 -24.68 -12.36 2.23
C TYR A 458 -25.00 -13.82 1.93
N THR A 459 -25.12 -14.66 2.95
CA THR A 459 -25.65 -16.01 2.78
C THR A 459 -27.14 -16.01 2.43
N ALA A 460 -27.91 -15.07 3.00
CA ALA A 460 -29.34 -14.93 2.73
C ALA A 460 -29.66 -14.36 1.33
N VAL A 461 -28.74 -13.59 0.73
CA VAL A 461 -28.93 -12.94 -0.59
C VAL A 461 -28.46 -13.82 -1.75
N ASP A 462 -27.84 -14.97 -1.49
CA ASP A 462 -27.27 -15.86 -2.52
C ASP A 462 -26.33 -15.14 -3.48
N VAL A 463 -25.23 -14.61 -2.94
CA VAL A 463 -24.25 -13.80 -3.67
C VAL A 463 -23.40 -14.67 -4.60
N PRO A 464 -23.09 -14.23 -5.85
CA PRO A 464 -22.17 -14.92 -6.74
C PRO A 464 -20.79 -15.12 -6.11
N LYS A 465 -20.23 -16.33 -6.25
CA LYS A 465 -19.01 -16.77 -5.56
C LYS A 465 -17.84 -16.89 -6.50
N LYS A 466 -16.63 -16.67 -5.98
CA LYS A 466 -15.38 -16.93 -6.68
C LYS A 466 -15.14 -18.43 -6.84
N GLU A 467 -14.86 -18.86 -8.07
CA GLU A 467 -14.41 -20.20 -8.42
C GLU A 467 -12.99 -20.12 -8.97
N PHE A 468 -12.01 -20.69 -8.25
CA PHE A 468 -10.61 -20.69 -8.70
C PHE A 468 -10.36 -21.73 -9.77
N PHE A 469 -9.49 -21.40 -10.72
CA PHE A 469 -9.06 -22.30 -11.79
C PHE A 469 -7.59 -22.04 -12.17
N THR A 470 -7.04 -22.89 -13.00
CA THR A 470 -5.73 -22.68 -13.64
C THR A 470 -5.85 -22.86 -15.14
N MET A 471 -5.02 -22.16 -15.89
CA MET A 471 -4.85 -22.35 -17.34
C MET A 471 -3.38 -22.46 -17.70
N GLU A 472 -3.08 -23.23 -18.76
CA GLU A 472 -1.72 -23.36 -19.28
C GLU A 472 -1.51 -22.42 -20.47
N HIS A 473 -0.43 -21.63 -20.43
CA HIS A 473 0.00 -20.81 -21.55
C HIS A 473 1.53 -20.72 -21.61
N ASN A 474 2.10 -20.98 -22.81
CA ASN A 474 3.55 -20.91 -23.07
C ASN A 474 4.43 -21.67 -22.05
N GLY A 475 3.94 -22.81 -21.54
CA GLY A 475 4.66 -23.62 -20.53
C GLY A 475 4.53 -23.13 -19.08
N TYR A 476 3.66 -22.13 -18.84
CA TYR A 476 3.37 -21.62 -17.49
C TYR A 476 1.92 -21.89 -17.13
N THR A 477 1.72 -22.35 -15.89
CA THR A 477 0.39 -22.42 -15.29
C THR A 477 0.01 -21.05 -14.74
N LEU A 478 -1.05 -20.42 -15.23
CA LEU A 478 -1.59 -19.16 -14.75
C LEU A 478 -2.77 -19.42 -13.82
N ASN A 479 -2.84 -18.70 -12.72
CA ASN A 479 -3.95 -18.78 -11.77
C ASN A 479 -5.04 -17.80 -12.14
N GLY A 480 -6.29 -18.22 -12.01
CA GLY A 480 -7.45 -17.37 -12.24
C GLY A 480 -8.59 -17.64 -11.28
N TYR A 481 -9.55 -16.74 -11.25
CA TYR A 481 -10.87 -17.02 -10.70
C TYR A 481 -11.95 -16.52 -11.66
N MET A 482 -13.13 -17.09 -11.54
CA MET A 482 -14.33 -16.58 -12.20
C MET A 482 -15.48 -16.44 -11.22
N ILE A 483 -16.38 -15.50 -11.51
CA ILE A 483 -17.62 -15.27 -10.78
C ILE A 483 -18.75 -15.39 -11.80
N LYS A 484 -19.60 -16.40 -11.63
CA LYS A 484 -20.73 -16.69 -12.49
C LYS A 484 -22.03 -16.17 -11.91
N PRO A 485 -23.05 -15.86 -12.72
CA PRO A 485 -24.40 -15.62 -12.23
C PRO A 485 -24.88 -16.71 -11.28
N VAL A 486 -25.70 -16.36 -10.30
CA VAL A 486 -26.25 -17.33 -9.33
C VAL A 486 -27.09 -18.41 -10.02
N ASP A 487 -27.84 -18.01 -11.04
CA ASP A 487 -28.69 -18.89 -11.88
C ASP A 487 -27.96 -19.40 -13.12
N PHE A 488 -26.64 -19.55 -13.04
CA PHE A 488 -25.81 -20.02 -14.15
C PHE A 488 -26.32 -21.35 -14.72
N ASP A 489 -26.58 -21.35 -16.01
CA ASP A 489 -27.03 -22.51 -16.79
C ASP A 489 -25.98 -22.83 -17.86
N PRO A 490 -25.27 -23.96 -17.79
CA PRO A 490 -24.20 -24.30 -18.74
C PRO A 490 -24.70 -24.53 -20.17
N SER A 491 -26.02 -24.57 -20.42
CA SER A 491 -26.63 -24.65 -21.76
C SER A 491 -26.82 -23.31 -22.43
N LYS A 492 -26.67 -22.19 -21.68
CA LYS A 492 -26.78 -20.81 -22.19
C LYS A 492 -25.43 -20.24 -22.55
N LYS A 493 -25.41 -19.15 -23.28
CA LYS A 493 -24.24 -18.33 -23.60
C LYS A 493 -24.25 -17.07 -22.76
N TYR A 494 -23.09 -16.71 -22.22
CA TYR A 494 -22.92 -15.53 -21.36
C TYR A 494 -21.81 -14.62 -21.90
N PRO A 495 -22.02 -13.30 -21.86
CA PRO A 495 -20.95 -12.35 -22.08
C PRO A 495 -19.94 -12.40 -20.93
N VAL A 496 -18.67 -12.13 -21.23
CA VAL A 496 -17.57 -12.19 -20.27
C VAL A 496 -16.92 -10.82 -20.11
N ILE A 497 -16.57 -10.47 -18.89
CA ILE A 497 -15.71 -9.32 -18.57
C ILE A 497 -14.43 -9.87 -17.94
N MET A 498 -13.30 -9.65 -18.61
CA MET A 498 -11.98 -9.98 -18.09
C MET A 498 -11.45 -8.77 -17.31
N GLU A 499 -11.22 -8.92 -16.00
CA GLU A 499 -10.50 -7.92 -15.19
C GLU A 499 -9.01 -8.24 -15.20
N HIS A 500 -8.15 -7.22 -15.33
CA HIS A 500 -6.71 -7.37 -15.26
C HIS A 500 -6.08 -6.17 -14.55
N TYR A 501 -5.19 -6.44 -13.59
CA TYR A 501 -4.19 -5.47 -13.15
C TYR A 501 -2.83 -5.83 -13.73
N ASN A 502 -2.25 -6.94 -13.30
CA ASN A 502 -1.05 -7.59 -13.83
C ASN A 502 0.25 -6.77 -13.75
N GLY A 503 0.32 -5.74 -12.89
CA GLY A 503 1.57 -5.03 -12.64
C GLY A 503 2.64 -5.95 -12.03
N PRO A 504 3.94 -5.70 -12.26
CA PRO A 504 5.02 -6.51 -11.69
C PRO A 504 4.88 -6.66 -10.17
N GLY A 505 5.01 -7.91 -9.68
CA GLY A 505 4.88 -8.23 -8.26
C GLY A 505 3.46 -8.16 -7.69
N SER A 506 2.47 -7.64 -8.44
CA SER A 506 1.06 -7.61 -7.99
C SER A 506 0.44 -9.00 -7.97
N GLN A 507 -0.64 -9.16 -7.21
CA GLN A 507 -1.43 -10.38 -7.20
C GLN A 507 -2.89 -10.09 -6.88
N GLU A 508 -3.82 -10.42 -7.80
CA GLU A 508 -5.25 -10.29 -7.59
C GLU A 508 -5.94 -11.62 -7.32
N VAL A 509 -5.41 -12.71 -7.87
CA VAL A 509 -5.95 -14.06 -7.67
C VAL A 509 -5.45 -14.61 -6.33
N VAL A 510 -6.16 -14.25 -5.25
CA VAL A 510 -5.86 -14.63 -3.87
C VAL A 510 -7.11 -15.20 -3.21
N ASN A 511 -6.94 -16.25 -2.40
CA ASN A 511 -8.03 -16.81 -1.59
C ASN A 511 -8.29 -15.92 -0.36
N ARG A 512 -8.94 -14.77 -0.63
CA ARG A 512 -9.33 -13.76 0.37
C ARG A 512 -10.74 -13.27 0.13
N TRP A 513 -11.36 -12.77 1.19
CA TRP A 513 -12.65 -12.10 1.09
C TRP A 513 -12.54 -10.79 0.31
N ARG A 514 -13.34 -10.68 -0.72
CA ARG A 514 -13.56 -9.42 -1.44
C ARG A 514 -15.00 -9.43 -1.97
N MET A 515 -15.76 -8.39 -1.63
CA MET A 515 -17.06 -8.09 -2.19
C MET A 515 -16.91 -6.78 -2.96
N GLY A 516 -17.22 -6.79 -4.22
CA GLY A 516 -17.01 -5.64 -5.10
C GLY A 516 -18.01 -5.58 -6.24
N TRP A 517 -17.70 -4.75 -7.22
CA TRP A 517 -18.48 -4.59 -8.44
C TRP A 517 -18.60 -5.92 -9.21
N GLU A 518 -17.64 -6.81 -9.11
CA GLU A 518 -17.58 -8.10 -9.82
C GLU A 518 -18.79 -8.98 -9.48
N GLN A 519 -19.17 -9.04 -8.20
CA GLN A 519 -20.35 -9.78 -7.77
C GLN A 519 -21.63 -9.15 -8.32
N TYR A 520 -21.73 -7.81 -8.32
CA TYR A 520 -22.89 -7.13 -8.87
C TYR A 520 -23.01 -7.37 -10.39
N PHE A 521 -21.92 -7.25 -11.16
CA PHE A 521 -21.94 -7.49 -12.61
C PHE A 521 -22.33 -8.94 -12.94
N ALA A 522 -21.94 -9.88 -12.07
CA ALA A 522 -22.40 -11.26 -12.23
C ALA A 522 -23.92 -11.40 -11.98
N THR A 523 -24.53 -10.62 -11.08
CA THR A 523 -26.02 -10.59 -10.95
C THR A 523 -26.70 -9.99 -12.17
N GLU A 524 -26.00 -9.13 -12.91
CA GLU A 524 -26.49 -8.55 -14.17
C GLU A 524 -26.29 -9.49 -15.38
N GLY A 525 -25.83 -10.72 -15.17
CA GLY A 525 -25.73 -11.76 -16.19
C GLY A 525 -24.38 -11.87 -16.89
N TYR A 526 -23.36 -11.20 -16.41
CA TYR A 526 -21.97 -11.35 -16.88
C TYR A 526 -21.25 -12.48 -16.15
N ILE A 527 -20.27 -13.09 -16.81
CA ILE A 527 -19.23 -13.85 -16.12
C ILE A 527 -18.03 -12.92 -15.98
N VAL A 528 -17.59 -12.68 -14.73
CA VAL A 528 -16.40 -11.87 -14.45
C VAL A 528 -15.24 -12.77 -14.19
N VAL A 529 -14.11 -12.54 -14.87
CA VAL A 529 -12.91 -13.41 -14.81
C VAL A 529 -11.68 -12.57 -14.56
N GLU A 530 -10.80 -13.07 -13.71
CA GLU A 530 -9.47 -12.50 -13.51
C GLU A 530 -8.40 -13.58 -13.62
N VAL A 531 -7.26 -13.22 -14.24
CA VAL A 531 -6.10 -14.11 -14.41
C VAL A 531 -4.83 -13.34 -14.11
N ASP A 532 -4.04 -13.84 -13.14
CA ASP A 532 -2.70 -13.34 -12.88
C ASP A 532 -1.73 -13.81 -13.97
N SER A 533 -1.15 -12.88 -14.70
CA SER A 533 -0.21 -13.12 -15.80
C SER A 533 1.21 -13.43 -15.32
N ARG A 534 2.10 -13.75 -16.26
CA ARG A 534 3.54 -13.71 -16.02
C ARG A 534 3.97 -12.31 -15.58
N GLY A 535 4.90 -12.23 -14.62
CA GLY A 535 5.32 -10.99 -13.97
C GLY A 535 4.64 -10.70 -12.64
N THR A 536 3.51 -11.38 -12.33
CA THR A 536 2.83 -11.22 -11.03
C THR A 536 3.60 -11.88 -9.89
N GLY A 537 3.30 -11.48 -8.65
CA GLY A 537 4.01 -11.89 -7.45
C GLY A 537 3.67 -13.29 -6.93
N PHE A 538 4.34 -13.68 -5.85
CA PHE A 538 4.14 -14.95 -5.13
C PHE A 538 4.42 -16.23 -5.93
N ARG A 539 5.23 -16.10 -6.97
CA ARG A 539 5.68 -17.19 -7.84
C ARG A 539 7.22 -17.31 -7.88
N GLY A 540 7.93 -16.50 -7.11
CA GLY A 540 9.37 -16.40 -7.06
C GLY A 540 9.95 -15.39 -8.06
N LYS A 541 11.19 -14.99 -7.80
CA LYS A 541 11.88 -13.91 -8.52
C LYS A 541 11.94 -14.11 -10.03
N ALA A 542 12.21 -15.35 -10.48
CA ALA A 542 12.32 -15.66 -11.91
C ALA A 542 11.00 -15.43 -12.66
N PHE A 543 9.85 -15.73 -12.04
CA PHE A 543 8.54 -15.51 -12.64
C PHE A 543 8.16 -14.02 -12.62
N GLU A 544 8.41 -13.34 -11.50
CA GLU A 544 8.09 -11.93 -11.33
C GLU A 544 8.91 -11.03 -12.24
N SER A 545 10.20 -11.32 -12.40
CA SER A 545 11.10 -10.50 -13.22
C SER A 545 11.04 -10.78 -14.73
N MET A 546 10.13 -11.63 -15.21
CA MET A 546 9.98 -11.87 -16.65
C MET A 546 9.65 -10.60 -17.45
N THR A 547 8.97 -9.65 -16.84
CA THR A 547 8.59 -8.38 -17.46
C THR A 547 9.71 -7.33 -17.47
N TYR A 548 10.84 -7.60 -16.83
CA TYR A 548 11.96 -6.66 -16.72
C TYR A 548 12.45 -6.18 -18.09
N LEU A 549 12.60 -4.87 -18.24
CA LEU A 549 12.94 -4.12 -19.46
C LEU A 549 11.88 -4.16 -20.58
N ASN A 550 10.71 -4.79 -20.33
CA ASN A 550 9.71 -5.03 -21.39
C ASN A 550 8.29 -5.14 -20.85
N LEU A 551 7.89 -4.13 -20.05
CA LEU A 551 6.52 -4.05 -19.50
C LEU A 551 5.47 -4.10 -20.61
N GLY A 552 4.39 -4.82 -20.38
CA GLY A 552 3.25 -4.97 -21.31
C GLY A 552 3.45 -6.02 -22.38
N LYS A 553 4.54 -6.78 -22.41
CA LYS A 553 4.72 -7.85 -23.40
C LYS A 553 4.04 -9.15 -22.93
N TYR A 554 4.57 -9.75 -21.89
CA TYR A 554 4.09 -11.08 -21.44
C TYR A 554 2.71 -11.01 -20.80
N GLU A 555 2.42 -9.94 -20.08
CA GLU A 555 1.12 -9.67 -19.49
C GLU A 555 0.04 -9.55 -20.58
N THR A 556 0.35 -8.89 -21.69
CA THR A 556 -0.57 -8.76 -22.83
C THR A 556 -0.78 -10.09 -23.56
N GLU A 557 0.29 -10.84 -23.81
CA GLU A 557 0.20 -12.19 -24.37
C GLU A 557 -0.71 -13.08 -23.54
N ASP A 558 -0.55 -13.05 -22.20
CA ASP A 558 -1.33 -13.87 -21.27
C ASP A 558 -2.79 -13.39 -21.17
N ALA A 559 -3.05 -12.07 -21.19
CA ALA A 559 -4.40 -11.53 -21.19
C ALA A 559 -5.20 -11.92 -22.45
N VAL A 560 -4.55 -11.85 -23.62
CA VAL A 560 -5.17 -12.31 -24.89
C VAL A 560 -5.37 -13.83 -24.88
N ALA A 561 -4.41 -14.59 -24.37
CA ALA A 561 -4.55 -16.04 -24.23
C ALA A 561 -5.70 -16.43 -23.29
N ALA A 562 -5.88 -15.69 -22.19
CA ALA A 562 -6.97 -15.92 -21.25
C ALA A 562 -8.34 -15.66 -21.88
N ALA A 563 -8.50 -14.60 -22.67
CA ALA A 563 -9.72 -14.33 -23.39
C ALA A 563 -10.01 -15.40 -24.45
N ASN A 564 -8.98 -15.84 -25.20
CA ASN A 564 -9.12 -16.92 -26.18
C ASN A 564 -9.46 -18.27 -25.52
N TRP A 565 -8.92 -18.55 -24.31
CA TRP A 565 -9.27 -19.72 -23.52
C TRP A 565 -10.72 -19.67 -23.03
N MET A 566 -11.19 -18.49 -22.59
CA MET A 566 -12.59 -18.28 -22.22
C MET A 566 -13.53 -18.48 -23.43
N ALA A 567 -13.18 -17.96 -24.61
CA ALA A 567 -13.97 -18.12 -25.84
C ALA A 567 -14.21 -19.58 -26.23
N GLN A 568 -13.37 -20.51 -25.78
CA GLN A 568 -13.53 -21.95 -26.05
C GLN A 568 -14.50 -22.65 -25.09
N GLN A 569 -14.94 -21.98 -24.02
CA GLN A 569 -15.87 -22.55 -23.07
C GLN A 569 -17.27 -22.64 -23.68
N PRO A 570 -17.98 -23.79 -23.53
CA PRO A 570 -19.27 -24.00 -24.22
C PRO A 570 -20.36 -23.00 -23.81
N TRP A 571 -20.23 -22.40 -22.67
CA TRP A 571 -21.15 -21.42 -22.08
C TRP A 571 -20.71 -19.96 -22.25
N VAL A 572 -19.65 -19.68 -23.00
CA VAL A 572 -19.21 -18.30 -23.29
C VAL A 572 -19.73 -17.87 -24.67
N ASP A 573 -20.22 -16.64 -24.74
CA ASP A 573 -20.46 -15.96 -26.02
C ASP A 573 -19.12 -15.37 -26.49
N ALA A 574 -18.47 -16.05 -27.41
CA ALA A 574 -17.11 -15.75 -27.86
C ALA A 574 -16.96 -14.37 -28.56
N ASP A 575 -18.06 -13.83 -29.08
CA ASP A 575 -18.09 -12.52 -29.74
C ASP A 575 -18.33 -11.37 -28.74
N HIS A 576 -18.67 -11.70 -27.48
CA HIS A 576 -19.03 -10.75 -26.43
C HIS A 576 -18.12 -10.88 -25.21
N ILE A 577 -16.81 -10.69 -25.42
CA ILE A 577 -15.79 -10.64 -24.38
C ILE A 577 -15.27 -9.21 -24.27
N GLY A 578 -15.42 -8.61 -23.09
CA GLY A 578 -14.88 -7.31 -22.73
C GLY A 578 -13.67 -7.43 -21.80
N ILE A 579 -12.91 -6.34 -21.68
CA ILE A 579 -11.78 -6.22 -20.74
C ILE A 579 -11.92 -4.96 -19.89
N MET A 580 -11.50 -5.01 -18.64
CA MET A 580 -11.43 -3.85 -17.75
C MET A 580 -10.14 -3.86 -16.94
N GLY A 581 -9.63 -2.67 -16.65
CA GLY A 581 -8.56 -2.52 -15.68
C GLY A 581 -8.35 -1.08 -15.26
N TRP A 582 -7.73 -0.92 -14.08
CA TRP A 582 -7.43 0.37 -13.46
C TRP A 582 -5.91 0.56 -13.37
N SER A 583 -5.40 1.79 -13.64
CA SER A 583 -3.96 2.10 -13.53
C SER A 583 -3.11 1.23 -14.47
N TYR A 584 -2.25 0.37 -13.93
CA TYR A 584 -1.57 -0.66 -14.73
C TYR A 584 -2.55 -1.54 -15.50
N GLY A 585 -3.70 -1.88 -14.88
CA GLY A 585 -4.77 -2.61 -15.55
C GLY A 585 -5.41 -1.80 -16.69
N GLY A 586 -5.49 -0.48 -16.56
CA GLY A 586 -5.91 0.41 -17.66
C GLY A 586 -4.91 0.41 -18.81
N PHE A 587 -3.61 0.43 -18.52
CA PHE A 587 -2.54 0.19 -19.48
C PHE A 587 -2.71 -1.18 -20.16
N GLN A 588 -2.91 -2.21 -19.37
CA GLN A 588 -3.09 -3.59 -19.82
C GLN A 588 -4.33 -3.72 -20.75
N THR A 589 -5.43 -3.05 -20.41
CA THR A 589 -6.63 -3.00 -21.26
C THR A 589 -6.32 -2.46 -22.67
N LEU A 590 -5.63 -1.31 -22.75
CA LEU A 590 -5.27 -0.71 -24.04
C LEU A 590 -4.24 -1.55 -24.81
N MET A 591 -3.29 -2.17 -24.12
CA MET A 591 -2.32 -3.08 -24.72
C MET A 591 -3.01 -4.32 -25.30
N ALA A 592 -3.86 -4.99 -24.52
CA ALA A 592 -4.56 -6.20 -24.95
C ALA A 592 -5.51 -5.95 -26.12
N MET A 593 -6.23 -4.82 -26.12
CA MET A 593 -7.09 -4.43 -27.24
C MET A 593 -6.31 -4.03 -28.50
N SER A 594 -5.02 -3.75 -28.39
CA SER A 594 -4.13 -3.40 -29.51
C SER A 594 -3.23 -4.57 -29.94
N GLU A 595 -3.37 -5.75 -29.33
CA GLU A 595 -2.55 -6.92 -29.63
C GLU A 595 -3.15 -7.72 -30.80
N PRO A 596 -2.31 -8.15 -31.76
CA PRO A 596 -2.76 -9.05 -32.82
C PRO A 596 -3.35 -10.35 -32.26
N GLY A 597 -4.53 -10.76 -32.79
CA GLY A 597 -5.24 -11.95 -32.31
C GLY A 597 -6.11 -11.72 -31.08
N SER A 598 -6.22 -10.49 -30.61
CA SER A 598 -7.15 -10.10 -29.56
C SER A 598 -8.60 -10.27 -30.03
N ASN A 599 -9.43 -10.91 -29.22
CA ASN A 599 -10.87 -11.10 -29.42
C ASN A 599 -11.74 -10.23 -28.51
N TYR A 600 -11.16 -9.21 -27.86
CA TYR A 600 -11.92 -8.27 -27.06
C TYR A 600 -12.80 -7.37 -27.92
N ALA A 601 -14.13 -7.42 -27.69
CA ALA A 601 -15.11 -6.60 -28.38
C ALA A 601 -15.09 -5.14 -27.90
N CYS A 602 -14.87 -4.95 -26.59
CA CYS A 602 -14.77 -3.62 -26.00
C CYS A 602 -13.94 -3.65 -24.72
N GLY A 603 -13.51 -2.45 -24.26
CA GLY A 603 -12.71 -2.31 -23.03
C GLY A 603 -13.00 -1.03 -22.27
N VAL A 604 -12.89 -1.13 -20.95
CA VAL A 604 -12.97 -0.01 -20.02
C VAL A 604 -11.60 0.20 -19.38
N SER A 605 -10.94 1.29 -19.74
CA SER A 605 -9.60 1.64 -19.33
C SER A 605 -9.66 2.81 -18.33
N ILE A 606 -9.35 2.54 -17.05
CA ILE A 606 -9.49 3.52 -15.98
C ILE A 606 -8.11 4.01 -15.56
N ALA A 607 -7.92 5.33 -15.56
CA ALA A 607 -6.68 6.01 -15.20
C ALA A 607 -5.42 5.33 -15.80
N PRO A 608 -5.39 5.10 -17.14
CA PRO A 608 -4.35 4.30 -17.76
C PRO A 608 -3.01 5.01 -17.88
N VAL A 609 -1.92 4.28 -17.67
CA VAL A 609 -0.63 4.63 -18.26
C VAL A 609 -0.73 4.34 -19.76
N THR A 610 -0.33 5.28 -20.60
CA THR A 610 -0.33 5.11 -22.08
C THR A 610 1.07 5.10 -22.67
N THR A 611 2.03 5.60 -21.91
CA THR A 611 3.46 5.44 -22.10
C THR A 611 4.19 5.62 -20.79
N TRP A 612 5.12 4.74 -20.48
CA TRP A 612 5.91 4.79 -19.25
C TRP A 612 6.88 5.99 -19.19
N ARG A 613 6.99 6.77 -20.26
CA ARG A 613 7.70 8.06 -20.27
C ARG A 613 7.00 9.15 -19.47
N TYR A 614 5.71 9.00 -19.16
CA TYR A 614 4.91 9.95 -18.39
C TYR A 614 4.71 9.53 -16.93
N TYR A 615 5.28 8.40 -16.55
CA TYR A 615 5.17 7.89 -15.18
C TYR A 615 6.44 8.14 -14.38
N ASP A 616 6.35 8.05 -13.04
CA ASP A 616 7.45 8.40 -12.16
C ASP A 616 8.72 7.57 -12.36
N SER A 617 9.82 8.12 -11.87
CA SER A 617 11.16 7.55 -12.04
C SER A 617 11.38 6.28 -11.24
N ILE A 618 10.96 6.22 -9.96
CA ILE A 618 11.30 5.08 -9.08
C ILE A 618 10.58 3.82 -9.56
N TYR A 619 9.26 3.87 -9.80
CA TYR A 619 8.53 2.73 -10.34
C TYR A 619 9.02 2.33 -11.72
N THR A 620 9.03 3.29 -12.64
CA THR A 620 9.30 2.99 -14.04
C THR A 620 10.74 2.48 -14.25
N GLU A 621 11.71 3.13 -13.64
CA GLU A 621 13.13 2.74 -13.81
C GLU A 621 13.49 1.43 -13.09
N ARG A 622 12.76 1.08 -12.01
CA ARG A 622 12.87 -0.23 -11.36
C ARG A 622 12.68 -1.36 -12.36
N TYR A 623 11.68 -1.24 -13.23
CA TYR A 623 11.31 -2.31 -14.17
C TYR A 623 11.85 -2.10 -15.59
N MET A 624 12.10 -0.85 -15.99
CA MET A 624 12.43 -0.50 -17.39
C MET A 624 13.78 0.16 -17.55
N ARG A 625 14.48 0.55 -16.48
CA ARG A 625 15.60 1.50 -16.50
C ARG A 625 15.17 2.84 -17.10
N THR A 626 16.13 3.71 -17.44
CA THR A 626 15.81 4.99 -18.07
C THR A 626 15.44 4.81 -19.56
N PRO A 627 14.65 5.73 -20.14
CA PRO A 627 14.37 5.71 -21.58
C PRO A 627 15.62 5.83 -22.46
N GLN A 628 16.69 6.41 -21.92
CA GLN A 628 17.98 6.55 -22.61
C GLN A 628 18.74 5.21 -22.69
N GLU A 629 18.61 4.38 -21.65
CA GLU A 629 19.28 3.07 -21.57
C GLU A 629 18.50 1.96 -22.28
N ASN A 630 17.15 2.09 -22.33
CA ASN A 630 16.26 1.06 -22.89
C ASN A 630 15.28 1.64 -23.93
N PRO A 631 15.74 2.29 -25.00
CA PRO A 631 14.87 2.94 -25.98
C PRO A 631 13.88 1.96 -26.66
N GLU A 632 14.26 0.70 -26.85
CA GLU A 632 13.40 -0.33 -27.45
C GLU A 632 12.21 -0.69 -26.54
N GLY A 633 12.45 -0.91 -25.24
CA GLY A 633 11.40 -1.21 -24.28
C GLY A 633 10.36 -0.09 -24.20
N TYR A 634 10.81 1.17 -24.36
CA TYR A 634 9.92 2.34 -24.36
C TYR A 634 9.21 2.63 -25.69
N SER A 635 9.36 1.79 -26.72
CA SER A 635 8.76 1.97 -28.04
C SER A 635 7.44 1.24 -28.24
N ASN A 636 7.05 0.35 -27.34
CA ASN A 636 5.94 -0.58 -27.54
C ASN A 636 4.83 -0.43 -26.48
N PHE A 637 4.21 0.77 -26.42
CA PHE A 637 3.16 1.08 -25.43
C PHE A 637 1.86 1.51 -26.13
N PRO A 638 0.72 1.61 -25.45
CA PRO A 638 -0.56 1.96 -26.04
C PRO A 638 -0.51 3.17 -26.97
N LEU A 639 0.20 4.23 -26.56
CA LEU A 639 0.35 5.45 -27.38
C LEU A 639 1.02 5.18 -28.72
N ASN A 640 1.95 4.23 -28.77
CA ASN A 640 2.64 3.83 -30.01
C ASN A 640 1.83 2.81 -30.84
N ARG A 641 0.90 2.10 -30.20
CA ARG A 641 0.09 1.03 -30.79
C ARG A 641 -1.36 1.46 -31.07
N ALA A 642 -1.71 2.72 -30.90
CA ALA A 642 -3.08 3.23 -31.03
C ALA A 642 -3.71 2.92 -32.41
N GLU A 643 -2.90 2.77 -33.45
CA GLU A 643 -3.34 2.36 -34.80
C GLU A 643 -3.93 0.94 -34.82
N ASN A 644 -3.46 0.06 -33.92
CA ASN A 644 -3.89 -1.33 -33.82
C ASN A 644 -5.08 -1.52 -32.87
N LEU A 645 -5.56 -0.46 -32.20
CA LEU A 645 -6.69 -0.55 -31.30
C LEU A 645 -7.88 -1.21 -32.00
N ASN A 646 -8.39 -2.30 -31.46
CA ASN A 646 -9.56 -3.02 -31.94
C ASN A 646 -10.76 -2.84 -30.98
N GLY A 647 -11.99 -2.91 -31.50
CA GLY A 647 -13.19 -2.78 -30.68
C GLY A 647 -13.47 -1.35 -30.20
N ARG A 648 -14.29 -1.25 -29.16
CA ARG A 648 -14.71 0.01 -28.54
C ARG A 648 -14.03 0.21 -27.20
N VAL A 649 -13.63 1.46 -26.90
CA VAL A 649 -12.98 1.76 -25.64
C VAL A 649 -13.64 2.93 -24.92
N LEU A 650 -13.85 2.78 -23.60
CA LEU A 650 -14.20 3.82 -22.66
C LEU A 650 -12.97 4.13 -21.81
N ILE A 651 -12.53 5.40 -21.82
CA ILE A 651 -11.41 5.89 -21.01
C ILE A 651 -11.98 6.76 -19.89
N MET A 652 -11.64 6.43 -18.64
CA MET A 652 -12.09 7.17 -17.45
C MET A 652 -10.90 7.57 -16.61
N PHE A 653 -10.89 8.80 -16.06
CA PHE A 653 -9.79 9.27 -15.20
C PHE A 653 -10.19 10.49 -14.36
N GLY A 654 -9.46 10.72 -13.27
CA GLY A 654 -9.55 11.93 -12.46
C GLY A 654 -8.78 13.10 -13.08
N SER A 655 -9.33 14.32 -13.04
CA SER A 655 -8.62 15.49 -13.57
C SER A 655 -7.48 15.97 -12.69
N ALA A 656 -7.46 15.56 -11.40
CA ALA A 656 -6.42 15.87 -10.43
C ALA A 656 -5.69 14.58 -9.99
N ASP A 657 -5.51 13.65 -10.94
CA ASP A 657 -4.74 12.44 -10.71
C ASP A 657 -3.25 12.81 -10.60
N ASP A 658 -2.71 12.74 -9.39
CA ASP A 658 -1.33 13.06 -9.05
C ASP A 658 -0.36 11.89 -9.25
N ASN A 659 -0.90 10.71 -9.55
CA ASN A 659 -0.15 9.47 -9.78
C ASN A 659 0.00 9.21 -11.29
N VAL A 660 -1.08 8.83 -11.97
CA VAL A 660 -1.12 8.70 -13.44
C VAL A 660 -1.70 9.96 -14.04
N HIS A 661 -0.85 10.91 -14.34
CA HIS A 661 -1.27 12.24 -14.78
C HIS A 661 -2.16 12.18 -16.03
N ILE A 662 -3.12 13.10 -16.08
CA ILE A 662 -4.08 13.29 -17.18
C ILE A 662 -3.43 13.31 -18.58
N VAL A 663 -2.15 13.69 -18.69
CA VAL A 663 -1.39 13.69 -19.95
C VAL A 663 -1.43 12.34 -20.65
N ASN A 664 -1.40 11.23 -19.89
CA ASN A 664 -1.50 9.87 -20.44
C ASN A 664 -2.78 9.71 -21.28
N SER A 665 -3.93 9.96 -20.67
CA SER A 665 -5.23 9.83 -21.36
C SER A 665 -5.40 10.86 -22.49
N MET A 666 -5.02 12.11 -22.27
CA MET A 666 -5.19 13.17 -23.25
C MET A 666 -4.34 12.96 -24.52
N GLN A 667 -3.08 12.53 -24.36
CA GLN A 667 -2.21 12.22 -25.49
C GLN A 667 -2.71 11.01 -26.28
N TYR A 668 -3.25 10.00 -25.62
CA TYR A 668 -3.83 8.84 -26.28
C TYR A 668 -5.09 9.22 -27.08
N VAL A 669 -6.00 9.99 -26.48
CA VAL A 669 -7.19 10.51 -27.16
C VAL A 669 -6.80 11.39 -28.36
N SER A 670 -5.81 12.31 -28.19
CA SER A 670 -5.30 13.11 -29.30
C SER A 670 -4.79 12.24 -30.46
N LYS A 671 -4.07 11.17 -30.14
CA LYS A 671 -3.59 10.20 -31.17
C LYS A 671 -4.73 9.51 -31.91
N LEU A 672 -5.82 9.14 -31.21
CA LEU A 672 -7.01 8.56 -31.84
C LEU A 672 -7.70 9.56 -32.76
N VAL A 673 -7.83 10.82 -32.33
CA VAL A 673 -8.44 11.90 -33.15
C VAL A 673 -7.63 12.12 -34.43
N ASP A 674 -6.31 12.17 -34.35
CA ASP A 674 -5.41 12.32 -35.53
C ASP A 674 -5.61 11.17 -36.54
N MET A 675 -6.06 10.00 -36.09
CA MET A 675 -6.37 8.84 -36.93
C MET A 675 -7.84 8.73 -37.34
N ASN A 676 -8.64 9.75 -37.09
CA ASN A 676 -10.10 9.76 -37.31
C ASN A 676 -10.83 8.62 -36.57
N ARG A 677 -10.35 8.25 -35.36
CA ARG A 677 -11.00 7.27 -34.51
C ARG A 677 -11.67 7.96 -33.32
N THR A 678 -12.79 7.41 -32.88
CA THR A 678 -13.52 7.90 -31.70
C THR A 678 -13.36 6.93 -30.53
N CYS A 679 -13.40 7.47 -29.31
CA CYS A 679 -13.54 6.71 -28.08
C CYS A 679 -14.59 7.36 -27.18
N ASP A 680 -15.16 6.57 -26.26
CA ASP A 680 -15.92 7.12 -25.16
C ASP A 680 -14.95 7.62 -24.07
N MET A 681 -15.30 8.71 -23.41
CA MET A 681 -14.47 9.29 -22.35
C MET A 681 -15.33 9.84 -21.22
N MET A 682 -14.88 9.64 -19.97
CA MET A 682 -15.47 10.29 -18.82
C MET A 682 -14.38 10.84 -17.90
N VAL A 683 -14.43 12.13 -17.60
CA VAL A 683 -13.52 12.82 -16.68
C VAL A 683 -14.22 13.04 -15.35
N PHE A 684 -13.53 12.77 -14.26
CA PHE A 684 -13.98 13.03 -12.89
C PHE A 684 -13.25 14.28 -12.36
N PRO A 685 -13.89 15.46 -12.36
CA PRO A 685 -13.24 16.71 -11.96
C PRO A 685 -12.73 16.66 -10.51
N ASN A 686 -11.51 17.18 -10.29
CA ASN A 686 -10.81 17.23 -9.01
C ASN A 686 -10.53 15.88 -8.34
N MET A 687 -10.91 14.76 -8.94
CA MET A 687 -10.63 13.45 -8.39
C MET A 687 -9.18 13.04 -8.64
N ASN A 688 -8.57 12.43 -7.63
CA ASN A 688 -7.25 11.82 -7.70
C ASN A 688 -7.31 10.41 -8.35
N HIS A 689 -6.20 9.67 -8.29
CA HIS A 689 -6.08 8.33 -8.87
C HIS A 689 -7.14 7.31 -8.38
N SER A 690 -7.61 7.49 -7.17
CA SER A 690 -8.59 6.57 -6.57
C SER A 690 -10.03 6.77 -7.06
N ILE A 691 -10.40 7.94 -7.56
CA ILE A 691 -11.76 8.35 -8.00
C ILE A 691 -12.83 7.86 -7.02
N ARG A 692 -12.78 8.28 -5.75
CA ARG A 692 -13.64 7.68 -4.72
C ARG A 692 -14.49 8.64 -3.91
N ASP A 693 -14.26 9.97 -4.03
CA ASP A 693 -14.96 10.93 -3.19
C ASP A 693 -16.44 11.04 -3.57
N CYS A 694 -17.28 11.31 -2.60
CA CYS A 694 -18.74 11.34 -2.74
C CYS A 694 -19.26 10.06 -3.43
N SER A 695 -19.95 10.18 -4.55
CA SER A 695 -20.48 9.03 -5.31
C SER A 695 -19.62 8.63 -6.52
N ALA A 696 -18.40 9.18 -6.64
CA ALA A 696 -17.59 8.99 -7.84
C ALA A 696 -17.32 7.51 -8.15
N ARG A 697 -16.98 6.72 -7.11
CA ARG A 697 -16.75 5.28 -7.28
C ARG A 697 -17.98 4.53 -7.82
N TYR A 698 -19.17 4.86 -7.36
CA TYR A 698 -20.42 4.31 -7.89
C TYR A 698 -20.61 4.68 -9.36
N VAL A 699 -20.36 5.94 -9.71
CA VAL A 699 -20.50 6.44 -11.08
C VAL A 699 -19.52 5.77 -12.04
N VAL A 700 -18.27 5.48 -11.60
CA VAL A 700 -17.28 4.71 -12.39
C VAL A 700 -17.87 3.38 -12.82
N TYR A 701 -18.33 2.56 -11.87
CA TYR A 701 -18.80 1.22 -12.19
C TYR A 701 -20.18 1.21 -12.87
N LYS A 702 -21.05 2.17 -12.54
CA LYS A 702 -22.31 2.37 -13.27
C LYS A 702 -22.04 2.67 -14.74
N ARG A 703 -21.12 3.60 -15.04
CA ARG A 703 -20.78 3.95 -16.42
C ARG A 703 -20.09 2.78 -17.15
N ALA A 704 -19.28 2.00 -16.46
CA ALA A 704 -18.69 0.79 -17.03
C ALA A 704 -19.77 -0.25 -17.39
N LEU A 705 -20.73 -0.49 -16.51
CA LEU A 705 -21.85 -1.41 -16.78
C LEU A 705 -22.70 -0.95 -17.98
N GLU A 706 -23.10 0.33 -18.02
CA GLU A 706 -23.82 0.93 -19.15
C GLU A 706 -23.08 0.74 -20.48
N PHE A 707 -21.75 0.85 -20.46
CA PHE A 707 -20.91 0.64 -21.63
C PHE A 707 -20.90 -0.83 -22.06
N TYR A 708 -20.77 -1.77 -21.11
CA TYR A 708 -20.83 -3.19 -21.42
C TYR A 708 -22.22 -3.64 -21.89
N ASP A 709 -23.30 -3.13 -21.29
CA ASP A 709 -24.67 -3.42 -21.74
C ASP A 709 -24.89 -2.99 -23.19
N GLN A 710 -24.26 -1.93 -23.63
CA GLN A 710 -24.36 -1.45 -25.02
C GLN A 710 -23.57 -2.30 -26.00
N TYR A 711 -22.44 -2.91 -25.61
CA TYR A 711 -21.53 -3.54 -26.55
C TYR A 711 -21.36 -5.05 -26.35
N LEU A 712 -21.83 -5.62 -25.25
CA LEU A 712 -21.74 -7.05 -24.94
C LEU A 712 -23.12 -7.72 -24.78
N LYS A 713 -24.22 -6.96 -24.73
CA LYS A 713 -25.62 -7.44 -24.79
C LYS A 713 -26.31 -6.88 -25.99
#